data_04b9ee6068052d31c18cd3516043be73
#
_entry.id   04b9ee6068052d31c18cd3516043be73
#
_cell.length_a   1.000
_cell.length_b   1.000
_cell.length_c   1.000
_cell.angle_alpha   90.00
_cell.angle_beta   90.00
_cell.angle_gamma   90.00
#
_symmetry.space_group_name_H-M   'P 1'
#
loop_
_entity.id
_entity.type
_entity.pdbx_description
1 polymer ?
#
loop_
_entity_poly.entity_id
_entity_poly.type
_entity_poly.pdbx_seq_one_letter_code
_entity_poly.pdbx_strand_id
1 'polypeptide(L)'
;MKRLLFFILLVAGVLNSAAQTVTISPLPQKVTWGECAFANDAQFYIVGANTADVDAVNVLTEKLNIVGVSDKVNAKKFPQTKPVIIGDVQDKAVAKYKKLVPEAAEGYYLNVSADQVVIAGRDNSGTFYGVQSFIQVMSAPKVMQCEISDYPSVTERGVIEGFYGNPWSHADRLRQFDFYGKNKLNIYVYGPKDDPYHRSHWRQPYPEKEAAQLKELVDAAHKNKVKFVWAIHPACDIKWGMEDYNNIVNKLNLMYEIGVRTFAVFFDDVSGEGARADMQTDVMNYLTDEFVRKHSDVEPLIMCPSQYNKNWSGGDYLSTLSKMYPEIRVMWTGNSVVDMIGENDMQWINDQIKRKAFIWLNYPVNDYCQSRLLMGKTYGNGLNINDMVSGFCSNPMEYAEASKVSLYSIADYAWNMPSYNSETSWERALKELMPTSHEAFRIFCENNVDLGVTYHGLRRDGESPKFDSKSFETLSDSFAELVWAADNLLADEVNSPEMLAEIRPWVESMRLLGVRGQMYLNMVKDLENKDSVAFVGHYKALTKLTQQQKAIVSRDYEGSIVKAKPVVSGDVITPWILDNVDKLIKTYKANYSYCAEIFPINAIEDGVYFIKVNGEYLTNVNAGPDKAGDYPVFVAERDNINPQRQEWVIEHNNITGRYKIYNKQDGRYINEAGAFWRSTRYVFHHDWNTYNLVKVGDRWSIQNGGRAGDKYWKRSGDRITGNGTEDYIFEIEKIN
;
A
#
# COMPACT_ATOMS: atom_id res chain seq x y z
N MET A 1 -23.58 39.00 -38.21
CA MET A 1 -24.96 39.10 -37.74
C MET A 1 -25.67 37.78 -38.04
N LYS A 2 -25.79 36.89 -37.09
CA LYS A 2 -26.81 35.82 -37.04
C LYS A 2 -27.02 35.47 -35.60
N ARG A 3 -28.29 35.48 -35.22
CA ARG A 3 -28.90 35.59 -33.91
C ARG A 3 -28.66 34.36 -33.02
N LEU A 4 -28.31 34.68 -31.79
CA LEU A 4 -28.48 33.82 -30.61
C LEU A 4 -29.97 33.58 -30.38
N LEU A 5 -30.44 32.35 -30.41
CA LEU A 5 -31.77 31.97 -29.88
C LEU A 5 -31.53 31.18 -28.60
N PHE A 6 -31.79 31.80 -27.47
CA PHE A 6 -31.96 31.15 -26.16
C PHE A 6 -33.31 30.44 -26.16
N PHE A 7 -33.33 29.12 -26.08
CA PHE A 7 -34.51 28.36 -25.70
C PHE A 7 -34.44 28.10 -24.18
N ILE A 8 -35.24 28.86 -23.44
CA ILE A 8 -35.56 28.57 -22.04
C ILE A 8 -36.64 27.51 -22.05
N LEU A 9 -36.30 26.25 -21.85
CA LEU A 9 -37.25 25.21 -21.48
C LEU A 9 -37.43 25.25 -19.96
N LEU A 10 -38.55 25.79 -19.52
CA LEU A 10 -39.08 25.63 -18.17
C LEU A 10 -39.51 24.17 -18.01
N VAL A 11 -38.62 23.30 -17.57
CA VAL A 11 -39.01 22.00 -17.02
C VAL A 11 -39.26 22.20 -15.55
N ALA A 12 -40.54 22.21 -15.17
CA ALA A 12 -40.97 22.03 -13.79
C ALA A 12 -40.59 20.61 -13.38
N GLY A 13 -39.30 20.40 -13.04
CA GLY A 13 -38.80 19.19 -12.42
C GLY A 13 -39.32 19.18 -10.99
N VAL A 14 -40.17 18.22 -10.70
CA VAL A 14 -40.41 17.75 -9.33
C VAL A 14 -39.02 17.41 -8.78
N LEU A 15 -38.53 18.31 -7.92
CA LEU A 15 -37.34 18.02 -7.09
C LEU A 15 -37.75 16.90 -6.12
N ASN A 16 -37.68 15.66 -6.59
CA ASN A 16 -37.39 14.56 -5.69
C ASN A 16 -35.96 14.83 -5.16
N SER A 17 -35.89 15.56 -4.03
CA SER A 17 -34.71 15.51 -3.19
C SER A 17 -34.58 14.07 -2.70
N ALA A 18 -33.91 13.21 -3.48
CA ALA A 18 -33.43 11.98 -2.95
C ALA A 18 -32.61 12.37 -1.69
N ALA A 19 -33.14 12.04 -0.52
CA ALA A 19 -32.43 12.24 0.73
C ALA A 19 -31.11 11.50 0.54
N GLN A 20 -30.02 12.24 0.65
CA GLN A 20 -28.69 11.67 0.47
C GLN A 20 -28.48 10.65 1.60
N THR A 21 -28.67 9.38 1.31
CA THR A 21 -28.44 8.30 2.27
C THR A 21 -26.93 8.23 2.54
N VAL A 22 -26.55 8.35 3.80
CA VAL A 22 -25.17 8.15 4.24
C VAL A 22 -24.77 6.70 3.94
N THR A 23 -23.64 6.52 3.33
CA THR A 23 -23.04 5.18 3.20
C THR A 23 -22.19 4.92 4.42
N ILE A 24 -22.54 3.89 5.20
CA ILE A 24 -21.79 3.46 6.38
C ILE A 24 -20.57 2.64 5.95
N SER A 25 -19.44 2.91 6.55
CA SER A 25 -18.20 2.19 6.32
C SER A 25 -17.55 1.75 7.65
N PRO A 26 -17.07 0.52 7.74
CA PRO A 26 -17.23 -0.59 6.80
C PRO A 26 -18.69 -0.89 6.49
N LEU A 27 -18.95 -1.45 5.28
CA LEU A 27 -20.31 -1.74 4.82
C LEU A 27 -21.00 -2.75 5.75
N PRO A 28 -22.17 -2.40 6.36
CA PRO A 28 -22.86 -3.32 7.27
C PRO A 28 -23.36 -4.57 6.57
N GLN A 29 -23.46 -5.68 7.30
CA GLN A 29 -24.07 -6.93 6.83
C GLN A 29 -25.52 -6.73 6.39
N LYS A 30 -26.27 -5.95 7.16
CA LYS A 30 -27.66 -5.62 6.85
C LYS A 30 -28.01 -4.21 7.32
N VAL A 31 -28.57 -3.42 6.42
CA VAL A 31 -29.12 -2.11 6.75
C VAL A 31 -30.48 -1.91 6.04
N THR A 32 -31.42 -1.34 6.79
CA THR A 32 -32.71 -0.91 6.24
C THR A 32 -32.89 0.57 6.56
N TRP A 33 -33.15 1.38 5.54
CA TRP A 33 -33.37 2.81 5.67
C TRP A 33 -34.86 3.14 5.66
N GLY A 34 -35.28 4.14 6.46
CA GLY A 34 -36.64 4.68 6.52
C GLY A 34 -36.65 6.14 6.14
N GLU A 35 -37.68 6.83 6.65
CA GLU A 35 -37.87 8.27 6.43
C GLU A 35 -36.91 9.12 7.29
N CYS A 36 -36.95 10.45 7.16
CA CYS A 36 -36.18 11.36 7.99
C CYS A 36 -36.63 11.24 9.48
N ALA A 37 -35.66 10.96 10.35
CA ALA A 37 -35.89 10.88 11.79
C ALA A 37 -35.84 12.26 12.47
N PHE A 38 -34.72 12.98 12.22
CA PHE A 38 -34.43 14.29 12.83
C PHE A 38 -33.27 14.99 12.12
N ALA A 39 -33.01 16.23 12.50
CA ALA A 39 -31.83 16.97 12.02
C ALA A 39 -30.55 16.57 12.84
N ASN A 40 -29.38 16.71 12.26
CA ASN A 40 -28.14 16.30 12.89
C ASN A 40 -27.67 17.17 14.09
N ASP A 41 -28.37 18.30 14.33
CA ASP A 41 -28.15 19.16 15.50
C ASP A 41 -29.00 18.75 16.70
N ALA A 42 -29.73 17.63 16.61
CA ALA A 42 -30.57 17.11 17.70
C ALA A 42 -29.77 16.93 18.99
N GLN A 43 -30.43 17.19 20.13
CA GLN A 43 -29.85 16.97 21.46
C GLN A 43 -30.23 15.58 21.99
N PHE A 44 -29.29 14.97 22.69
CA PHE A 44 -29.43 13.61 23.21
C PHE A 44 -29.13 13.56 24.72
N TYR A 45 -29.66 12.54 25.39
CA TYR A 45 -29.18 12.07 26.67
C TYR A 45 -28.95 10.57 26.63
N ILE A 46 -27.95 10.08 27.37
CA ILE A 46 -27.56 8.68 27.33
C ILE A 46 -28.32 7.89 28.41
N VAL A 47 -28.86 6.73 28.04
CA VAL A 47 -29.48 5.77 28.95
C VAL A 47 -28.64 4.51 28.93
N GLY A 48 -28.13 4.11 30.13
CA GLY A 48 -27.27 2.96 30.30
C GLY A 48 -25.78 3.28 30.40
N ALA A 49 -25.38 4.56 30.41
CA ALA A 49 -23.98 5.01 30.44
C ALA A 49 -23.14 4.41 31.59
N ASN A 50 -23.77 4.07 32.75
CA ASN A 50 -23.06 3.55 33.91
C ASN A 50 -22.62 2.08 33.80
N THR A 51 -23.18 1.34 32.82
CA THR A 51 -22.90 -0.09 32.62
C THR A 51 -22.33 -0.38 31.23
N ALA A 52 -22.59 0.50 30.24
CA ALA A 52 -22.08 0.38 28.91
C ALA A 52 -20.55 0.62 28.83
N ASP A 53 -19.95 0.18 27.76
CA ASP A 53 -18.54 0.43 27.46
C ASP A 53 -18.18 1.91 27.61
N VAL A 54 -17.17 2.20 28.41
CA VAL A 54 -16.79 3.58 28.77
C VAL A 54 -16.27 4.35 27.54
N ASP A 55 -15.54 3.70 26.64
CA ASP A 55 -15.00 4.35 25.45
C ASP A 55 -16.10 4.68 24.44
N ALA A 56 -17.09 3.79 24.28
CA ALA A 56 -18.29 4.06 23.48
C ALA A 56 -19.06 5.28 24.02
N VAL A 57 -19.23 5.38 25.34
CA VAL A 57 -19.87 6.54 25.99
C VAL A 57 -19.07 7.82 25.79
N ASN A 58 -17.73 7.74 25.89
CA ASN A 58 -16.84 8.88 25.67
C ASN A 58 -16.94 9.38 24.23
N VAL A 59 -16.92 8.50 23.22
CA VAL A 59 -17.10 8.87 21.82
C VAL A 59 -18.45 9.56 21.59
N LEU A 60 -19.55 9.04 22.12
CA LEU A 60 -20.86 9.70 22.03
C LEU A 60 -20.83 11.12 22.63
N THR A 61 -20.22 11.26 23.81
CA THR A 61 -20.15 12.53 24.53
C THR A 61 -19.29 13.56 23.80
N GLU A 62 -18.22 13.11 23.18
CA GLU A 62 -17.31 13.97 22.41
C GLU A 62 -17.90 14.41 21.07
N LYS A 63 -18.56 13.51 20.35
CA LYS A 63 -18.99 13.74 18.97
C LYS A 63 -20.42 14.27 18.83
N LEU A 64 -21.26 14.12 19.85
CA LEU A 64 -22.67 14.48 19.78
C LEU A 64 -23.06 15.47 20.88
N ASN A 65 -24.18 16.15 20.68
CA ASN A 65 -24.74 17.10 21.62
C ASN A 65 -25.45 16.37 22.80
N ILE A 66 -24.65 15.84 23.73
CA ILE A 66 -25.15 15.11 24.90
C ILE A 66 -25.39 16.08 26.06
N VAL A 67 -26.66 16.19 26.50
CA VAL A 67 -27.07 17.08 27.57
C VAL A 67 -27.11 16.44 28.96
N GLY A 68 -26.95 15.09 29.03
CA GLY A 68 -26.90 14.39 30.31
C GLY A 68 -27.08 12.88 30.19
N VAL A 69 -27.12 12.23 31.36
CA VAL A 69 -27.28 10.77 31.49
C VAL A 69 -28.47 10.43 32.41
N SER A 70 -29.01 9.25 32.22
CA SER A 70 -30.14 8.73 33.00
C SER A 70 -30.12 7.21 33.05
N ASP A 71 -30.64 6.61 34.13
CA ASP A 71 -30.73 5.14 34.25
C ASP A 71 -31.92 4.54 33.46
N LYS A 72 -32.84 5.41 33.00
CA LYS A 72 -34.02 5.04 32.21
C LYS A 72 -34.49 6.16 31.34
N VAL A 73 -35.29 5.87 30.31
CA VAL A 73 -35.92 6.88 29.46
C VAL A 73 -36.77 7.83 30.34
N ASN A 74 -36.47 9.12 30.27
CA ASN A 74 -37.10 10.15 31.10
C ASN A 74 -37.31 11.47 30.36
N ALA A 75 -38.29 11.52 29.48
CA ALA A 75 -38.64 12.69 28.70
C ALA A 75 -39.05 13.93 29.55
N LYS A 76 -39.49 13.76 30.76
CA LYS A 76 -39.81 14.87 31.68
C LYS A 76 -38.55 15.58 32.18
N LYS A 77 -37.47 14.82 32.46
CA LYS A 77 -36.18 15.38 32.90
C LYS A 77 -35.42 16.01 31.73
N PHE A 78 -35.58 15.47 30.55
CA PHE A 78 -34.89 15.90 29.32
C PHE A 78 -35.88 16.25 28.21
N PRO A 79 -36.61 17.39 28.33
CA PRO A 79 -37.58 17.79 27.33
C PRO A 79 -36.93 18.14 26.00
N GLN A 80 -37.57 17.81 24.89
CA GLN A 80 -37.09 18.07 23.52
C GLN A 80 -35.78 17.39 23.13
N THR A 81 -35.30 16.41 23.94
CA THR A 81 -34.11 15.63 23.65
C THR A 81 -34.47 14.16 23.36
N LYS A 82 -33.56 13.44 22.73
CA LYS A 82 -33.77 12.03 22.38
C LYS A 82 -32.88 11.12 23.23
N PRO A 83 -33.41 10.00 23.76
CA PRO A 83 -32.57 9.01 24.44
C PRO A 83 -31.71 8.23 23.45
N VAL A 84 -30.41 8.11 23.75
CA VAL A 84 -29.52 7.10 23.20
C VAL A 84 -29.41 5.97 24.22
N ILE A 85 -30.08 4.88 23.95
CA ILE A 85 -30.10 3.69 24.81
C ILE A 85 -28.92 2.79 24.39
N ILE A 86 -27.94 2.62 25.28
CA ILE A 86 -26.67 1.96 24.96
C ILE A 86 -26.32 0.88 25.98
N GLY A 87 -25.65 -0.17 25.51
CA GLY A 87 -25.08 -1.24 26.32
C GLY A 87 -24.79 -2.51 25.51
N ASP A 88 -24.22 -3.51 26.14
CA ASP A 88 -24.12 -4.86 25.58
C ASP A 88 -25.30 -5.77 26.04
N VAL A 89 -25.30 -6.99 25.48
CA VAL A 89 -26.40 -7.97 25.76
C VAL A 89 -26.56 -8.37 27.24
N GLN A 90 -25.64 -8.00 28.13
CA GLN A 90 -25.73 -8.22 29.57
C GLN A 90 -26.41 -7.03 30.26
N ASP A 91 -26.45 -5.87 29.64
CA ASP A 91 -26.97 -4.64 30.20
C ASP A 91 -28.50 -4.60 30.23
N LYS A 92 -29.06 -4.17 31.38
CA LYS A 92 -30.51 -4.00 31.53
C LYS A 92 -31.13 -2.98 30.59
N ALA A 93 -30.39 -1.93 30.24
CA ALA A 93 -30.85 -0.86 29.36
C ALA A 93 -31.29 -1.38 27.98
N VAL A 94 -30.55 -2.34 27.42
CA VAL A 94 -30.78 -2.91 26.08
C VAL A 94 -31.42 -4.31 26.13
N ALA A 95 -31.77 -4.86 27.28
CA ALA A 95 -32.23 -6.24 27.45
C ALA A 95 -33.38 -6.65 26.50
N LYS A 96 -34.31 -5.74 26.18
CA LYS A 96 -35.43 -6.02 25.27
C LYS A 96 -34.98 -6.18 23.78
N TYR A 97 -33.79 -5.71 23.45
CA TYR A 97 -33.23 -5.78 22.10
C TYR A 97 -32.26 -6.94 21.90
N LYS A 98 -31.91 -7.67 22.97
CA LYS A 98 -30.91 -8.76 22.97
C LYS A 98 -31.09 -9.76 21.84
N LYS A 99 -32.33 -10.09 21.45
CA LYS A 99 -32.63 -11.05 20.38
C LYS A 99 -32.37 -10.49 18.95
N LEU A 100 -32.18 -9.16 18.82
CA LEU A 100 -31.91 -8.49 17.57
C LEU A 100 -30.40 -8.33 17.35
N VAL A 101 -29.57 -8.50 18.38
CA VAL A 101 -28.13 -8.43 18.31
C VAL A 101 -27.59 -9.74 17.74
N PRO A 102 -26.71 -9.69 16.69
CA PRO A 102 -26.05 -10.87 16.16
C PRO A 102 -25.30 -11.65 17.24
N GLU A 103 -25.19 -12.98 17.06
CA GLU A 103 -24.47 -13.83 18.04
C GLU A 103 -22.95 -13.78 17.86
N ALA A 104 -22.47 -13.34 16.69
CA ALA A 104 -21.05 -13.17 16.43
C ALA A 104 -20.42 -12.16 17.40
N ALA A 105 -19.19 -12.42 17.82
CA ALA A 105 -18.40 -11.45 18.59
C ALA A 105 -18.30 -10.12 17.81
N GLU A 106 -18.27 -9.01 18.56
CA GLU A 106 -18.25 -7.65 18.02
C GLU A 106 -19.52 -7.26 17.23
N GLY A 107 -20.53 -8.14 17.16
CA GLY A 107 -21.81 -7.85 16.54
C GLY A 107 -22.58 -6.76 17.28
N TYR A 108 -23.40 -6.01 16.54
CA TYR A 108 -24.25 -4.99 17.13
C TYR A 108 -25.58 -4.83 16.39
N TYR A 109 -26.55 -4.29 17.10
CA TYR A 109 -27.81 -3.79 16.59
C TYR A 109 -27.89 -2.29 16.83
N LEU A 110 -28.12 -1.54 15.77
CA LEU A 110 -28.37 -0.08 15.82
C LEU A 110 -29.75 0.20 15.24
N ASN A 111 -30.56 0.93 15.99
CA ASN A 111 -31.84 1.46 15.50
C ASN A 111 -31.93 2.96 15.74
N VAL A 112 -32.11 3.72 14.67
CA VAL A 112 -32.35 5.16 14.72
C VAL A 112 -33.79 5.42 14.31
N SER A 113 -34.57 5.98 15.20
CA SER A 113 -36.00 6.35 14.97
C SER A 113 -36.26 7.81 15.30
N ALA A 114 -37.47 8.31 15.00
CA ALA A 114 -37.83 9.67 15.33
C ALA A 114 -37.75 9.98 16.83
N ASP A 115 -37.99 8.99 17.69
CA ASP A 115 -38.12 9.15 19.12
C ASP A 115 -36.91 8.79 19.94
N GLN A 116 -36.08 7.87 19.44
CA GLN A 116 -34.94 7.30 20.19
C GLN A 116 -33.87 6.70 19.26
N VAL A 117 -32.67 6.52 19.83
CA VAL A 117 -31.60 5.72 19.26
C VAL A 117 -31.31 4.54 20.18
N VAL A 118 -31.09 3.37 19.63
CA VAL A 118 -30.72 2.15 20.36
C VAL A 118 -29.43 1.62 19.80
N ILE A 119 -28.42 1.41 20.65
CA ILE A 119 -27.13 0.81 20.33
C ILE A 119 -26.94 -0.35 21.28
N ALA A 120 -27.07 -1.58 20.78
CA ALA A 120 -26.92 -2.80 21.55
C ALA A 120 -25.83 -3.66 20.96
N GLY A 121 -24.71 -3.81 21.65
CA GLY A 121 -23.58 -4.65 21.25
C GLY A 121 -23.71 -6.09 21.75
N ARG A 122 -23.04 -7.04 21.11
CA ARG A 122 -22.83 -8.39 21.60
C ARG A 122 -21.90 -8.38 22.82
N ASP A 123 -20.95 -7.48 22.79
CA ASP A 123 -19.91 -7.20 23.76
C ASP A 123 -19.53 -5.72 23.71
N ASN A 124 -18.53 -5.32 24.49
CA ASN A 124 -18.04 -3.94 24.55
C ASN A 124 -17.58 -3.43 23.18
N SER A 125 -16.88 -4.26 22.38
CA SER A 125 -16.43 -3.88 21.04
C SER A 125 -17.60 -3.69 20.08
N GLY A 126 -18.62 -4.57 20.12
CA GLY A 126 -19.85 -4.41 19.35
C GLY A 126 -20.60 -3.12 19.71
N THR A 127 -20.66 -2.78 21.01
CA THR A 127 -21.23 -1.51 21.47
C THR A 127 -20.47 -0.31 20.90
N PHE A 128 -19.15 -0.35 20.98
CA PHE A 128 -18.28 0.70 20.43
C PHE A 128 -18.45 0.85 18.90
N TYR A 129 -18.49 -0.24 18.14
CA TYR A 129 -18.68 -0.21 16.67
C TYR A 129 -20.10 0.24 16.28
N GLY A 130 -21.10 -0.07 17.09
CA GLY A 130 -22.44 0.47 16.93
C GLY A 130 -22.47 2.00 17.08
N VAL A 131 -21.70 2.54 18.03
CA VAL A 131 -21.50 3.99 18.19
C VAL A 131 -20.80 4.58 16.96
N GLN A 132 -19.71 3.97 16.46
CA GLN A 132 -19.01 4.46 15.26
C GLN A 132 -19.98 4.54 14.07
N SER A 133 -20.83 3.53 13.88
CA SER A 133 -21.85 3.57 12.82
C SER A 133 -22.90 4.65 13.05
N PHE A 134 -23.34 4.89 14.28
CA PHE A 134 -24.28 5.96 14.60
C PHE A 134 -23.69 7.35 14.31
N ILE A 135 -22.41 7.59 14.65
CA ILE A 135 -21.70 8.83 14.32
C ILE A 135 -21.71 9.07 12.81
N GLN A 136 -21.49 8.04 11.99
CA GLN A 136 -21.58 8.15 10.53
C GLN A 136 -23.00 8.49 10.07
N VAL A 137 -24.02 7.87 10.64
CA VAL A 137 -25.44 8.22 10.35
C VAL A 137 -25.72 9.69 10.66
N MET A 138 -25.14 10.24 11.71
CA MET A 138 -25.26 11.63 12.13
C MET A 138 -24.53 12.64 11.21
N SER A 139 -23.68 12.19 10.28
CA SER A 139 -22.91 13.09 9.41
C SER A 139 -23.76 13.83 8.38
N ALA A 140 -24.93 13.30 8.02
CA ALA A 140 -25.86 13.97 7.10
C ALA A 140 -26.70 15.03 7.82
N PRO A 141 -26.99 16.18 7.17
CA PRO A 141 -27.86 17.22 7.75
C PRO A 141 -29.24 16.73 8.15
N LYS A 142 -29.81 15.76 7.42
CA LYS A 142 -31.02 15.03 7.73
C LYS A 142 -30.71 13.60 8.08
N VAL A 143 -30.86 13.24 9.33
CA VAL A 143 -30.63 11.89 9.83
C VAL A 143 -31.81 11.00 9.46
N MET A 144 -31.52 9.94 8.71
CA MET A 144 -32.54 8.99 8.29
C MET A 144 -32.78 7.94 9.38
N GLN A 145 -34.03 7.47 9.50
CA GLN A 145 -34.30 6.27 10.27
C GLN A 145 -33.52 5.11 9.66
N CYS A 146 -32.94 4.30 10.52
CA CYS A 146 -32.29 3.07 10.05
C CYS A 146 -32.35 1.96 11.09
N GLU A 147 -32.30 0.74 10.57
CA GLU A 147 -32.12 -0.46 11.36
C GLU A 147 -30.91 -1.22 10.79
N ILE A 148 -29.91 -1.44 11.61
CA ILE A 148 -28.66 -2.11 11.24
C ILE A 148 -28.47 -3.32 12.15
N SER A 149 -28.18 -4.47 11.53
CA SER A 149 -27.71 -5.66 12.21
C SER A 149 -26.39 -6.06 11.57
N ASP A 150 -25.31 -6.01 12.33
CA ASP A 150 -23.95 -6.00 11.76
C ASP A 150 -22.96 -6.79 12.61
N TYR A 151 -21.94 -7.38 11.94
CA TYR A 151 -20.86 -8.16 12.55
C TYR A 151 -19.74 -8.36 11.54
N PRO A 152 -18.48 -8.62 11.97
CA PRO A 152 -17.35 -8.81 11.05
C PRO A 152 -17.35 -10.18 10.38
N SER A 153 -16.93 -10.24 9.11
CA SER A 153 -16.64 -11.49 8.38
C SER A 153 -15.34 -12.15 8.87
N VAL A 154 -14.34 -11.34 9.23
CA VAL A 154 -13.05 -11.82 9.76
C VAL A 154 -12.89 -11.36 11.20
N THR A 155 -12.68 -12.29 12.10
CA THR A 155 -12.63 -12.03 13.55
C THR A 155 -11.46 -11.12 13.93
N GLU A 156 -10.25 -11.39 13.43
CA GLU A 156 -9.07 -10.56 13.66
C GLU A 156 -8.65 -9.91 12.33
N ARG A 157 -8.72 -8.59 12.29
CA ARG A 157 -8.52 -7.78 11.09
C ARG A 157 -7.80 -6.49 11.42
N GLY A 158 -6.73 -6.19 10.71
CA GLY A 158 -5.96 -4.99 11.06
C GLY A 158 -4.68 -4.81 10.28
N VAL A 159 -3.67 -4.35 11.00
CA VAL A 159 -2.43 -3.87 10.41
C VAL A 159 -1.23 -4.51 11.11
N ILE A 160 -0.20 -4.81 10.33
CA ILE A 160 1.10 -5.23 10.83
C ILE A 160 2.16 -4.22 10.38
N GLU A 161 2.77 -3.49 11.33
CA GLU A 161 3.92 -2.62 11.07
C GLU A 161 5.18 -3.48 10.94
N GLY A 162 5.36 -4.07 9.74
CA GLY A 162 6.43 -5.01 9.46
C GLY A 162 7.31 -4.64 8.26
N PHE A 163 7.11 -3.46 7.69
CA PHE A 163 7.85 -2.96 6.53
C PHE A 163 9.29 -2.56 6.86
N TYR A 164 10.15 -2.55 5.83
CA TYR A 164 11.46 -1.93 5.87
C TYR A 164 11.36 -0.46 5.42
N GLY A 165 12.14 0.43 6.01
CA GLY A 165 12.12 1.86 5.73
C GLY A 165 12.13 2.68 7.01
N ASN A 166 11.58 3.91 6.97
CA ASN A 166 11.40 4.70 8.18
C ASN A 166 10.18 4.19 8.95
N PRO A 167 10.33 3.87 10.23
CA PRO A 167 9.20 3.45 11.05
C PRO A 167 8.22 4.59 11.21
N TRP A 168 6.98 4.27 11.50
CA TRP A 168 6.02 5.27 11.89
C TRP A 168 6.43 5.98 13.18
N SER A 169 6.20 7.29 13.25
CA SER A 169 6.41 8.03 14.49
C SER A 169 5.41 7.61 15.56
N HIS A 170 5.69 7.94 16.80
CA HIS A 170 4.77 7.72 17.91
C HIS A 170 3.41 8.39 17.66
N ALA A 171 3.44 9.64 17.15
CA ALA A 171 2.21 10.37 16.82
C ALA A 171 1.42 9.73 15.66
N ASP A 172 2.11 9.18 14.65
CA ASP A 172 1.46 8.44 13.57
C ASP A 172 0.72 7.22 14.10
N ARG A 173 1.34 6.43 14.96
CA ARG A 173 0.72 5.25 15.57
C ARG A 173 -0.52 5.62 16.38
N LEU A 174 -0.50 6.71 17.14
CA LEU A 174 -1.67 7.20 17.87
C LEU A 174 -2.82 7.57 16.91
N ARG A 175 -2.54 8.31 15.83
CA ARG A 175 -3.54 8.64 14.81
C ARG A 175 -4.07 7.41 14.08
N GLN A 176 -3.24 6.39 13.89
CA GLN A 176 -3.66 5.13 13.30
C GLN A 176 -4.65 4.40 14.21
N PHE A 177 -4.47 4.37 15.53
CA PHE A 177 -5.45 3.73 16.43
C PHE A 177 -6.81 4.40 16.37
N ASP A 178 -6.88 5.73 16.30
CA ASP A 178 -8.15 6.44 16.12
C ASP A 178 -8.80 6.07 14.76
N PHE A 179 -8.01 5.96 13.69
CA PHE A 179 -8.47 5.51 12.39
C PHE A 179 -8.95 4.04 12.45
N TYR A 180 -8.23 3.15 13.15
CA TYR A 180 -8.62 1.74 13.28
C TYR A 180 -9.93 1.59 14.03
N GLY A 181 -10.10 2.25 15.16
CA GLY A 181 -11.35 2.22 15.94
C GLY A 181 -12.54 2.70 15.12
N LYS A 182 -12.41 3.81 14.39
CA LYS A 182 -13.42 4.36 13.50
C LYS A 182 -13.81 3.37 12.38
N ASN A 183 -12.84 2.67 11.79
CA ASN A 183 -13.02 1.75 10.68
C ASN A 183 -13.13 0.28 11.11
N LYS A 184 -13.33 0.02 12.41
CA LYS A 184 -13.59 -1.32 12.97
C LYS A 184 -12.46 -2.33 12.72
N LEU A 185 -11.21 -1.89 12.54
CA LEU A 185 -10.02 -2.72 12.62
C LEU A 185 -9.72 -2.98 14.09
N ASN A 186 -9.39 -4.24 14.46
CA ASN A 186 -9.30 -4.65 15.86
C ASN A 186 -7.97 -5.25 16.29
N ILE A 187 -6.95 -5.24 15.41
CA ILE A 187 -5.62 -5.75 15.73
C ILE A 187 -4.54 -4.89 15.08
N TYR A 188 -3.50 -4.59 15.84
CA TYR A 188 -2.28 -3.95 15.36
C TYR A 188 -1.08 -4.74 15.84
N VAL A 189 -0.26 -5.22 14.89
CA VAL A 189 0.95 -5.99 15.20
C VAL A 189 2.16 -5.07 15.13
N TYR A 190 2.76 -4.82 16.29
CA TYR A 190 3.96 -4.01 16.45
C TYR A 190 5.21 -4.85 16.19
N GLY A 191 5.82 -4.66 15.03
CA GLY A 191 7.04 -5.34 14.60
C GLY A 191 7.96 -4.48 13.73
N PRO A 192 8.19 -3.16 14.07
CA PRO A 192 9.00 -2.26 13.25
C PRO A 192 10.44 -2.74 13.17
N LYS A 193 10.97 -2.79 11.95
CA LYS A 193 12.28 -3.41 11.65
C LYS A 193 13.48 -2.67 12.27
N ASP A 194 13.30 -1.43 12.72
CA ASP A 194 14.33 -0.60 13.35
C ASP A 194 14.30 -0.63 14.88
N ASP A 195 13.29 -1.25 15.52
CA ASP A 195 13.25 -1.41 16.97
C ASP A 195 14.27 -2.46 17.43
N PRO A 196 15.37 -2.06 18.09
CA PRO A 196 16.39 -3.01 18.50
C PRO A 196 15.92 -3.96 19.60
N TYR A 197 14.97 -3.51 20.45
CA TYR A 197 14.53 -4.27 21.62
C TYR A 197 13.54 -5.38 21.29
N HIS A 198 12.98 -5.37 20.11
CA HIS A 198 12.22 -6.48 19.57
C HIS A 198 13.08 -7.39 18.67
N ARG A 199 14.26 -6.92 18.19
CA ARG A 199 15.15 -7.67 17.27
C ARG A 199 16.55 -7.90 17.87
N SER A 200 17.52 -7.04 17.55
CA SER A 200 18.93 -7.25 17.87
C SER A 200 19.26 -7.26 19.38
N HIS A 201 18.49 -6.54 20.17
CA HIS A 201 18.63 -6.46 21.64
C HIS A 201 17.44 -7.10 22.37
N TRP A 202 16.81 -8.10 21.78
CA TRP A 202 15.56 -8.69 22.27
C TRP A 202 15.66 -9.28 23.69
N ARG A 203 16.89 -9.65 24.15
CA ARG A 203 17.15 -10.12 25.51
C ARG A 203 17.14 -9.01 26.55
N GLN A 204 17.23 -7.72 26.12
CA GLN A 204 17.30 -6.57 27.02
C GLN A 204 15.89 -5.97 27.25
N PRO A 205 15.62 -5.41 28.45
CA PRO A 205 14.41 -4.62 28.68
C PRO A 205 14.46 -3.35 27.83
N TYR A 206 13.28 -2.79 27.54
CA TYR A 206 13.19 -1.43 27.01
C TYR A 206 13.70 -0.42 28.02
N PRO A 207 14.39 0.66 27.61
CA PRO A 207 14.63 1.80 28.47
C PRO A 207 13.30 2.41 28.95
N GLU A 208 13.35 3.10 30.06
CA GLU A 208 12.16 3.62 30.76
C GLU A 208 11.26 4.51 29.84
N LYS A 209 11.89 5.39 29.05
CA LYS A 209 11.18 6.27 28.14
C LYS A 209 10.44 5.52 27.05
N GLU A 210 11.11 4.59 26.39
CA GLU A 210 10.54 3.77 25.32
C GLU A 210 9.45 2.82 25.87
N ALA A 211 9.65 2.27 27.06
CA ALA A 211 8.62 1.48 27.76
C ALA A 211 7.37 2.30 28.07
N ALA A 212 7.54 3.58 28.50
CA ALA A 212 6.42 4.49 28.76
C ALA A 212 5.67 4.84 27.45
N GLN A 213 6.40 5.06 26.34
CA GLN A 213 5.78 5.29 25.03
C GLN A 213 5.02 4.06 24.53
N LEU A 214 5.57 2.85 24.70
CA LEU A 214 4.86 1.61 24.38
C LEU A 214 3.59 1.46 25.20
N LYS A 215 3.64 1.78 26.50
CA LYS A 215 2.43 1.76 27.35
C LYS A 215 1.35 2.70 26.83
N GLU A 216 1.72 3.93 26.43
CA GLU A 216 0.77 4.88 25.85
C GLU A 216 0.12 4.33 24.58
N LEU A 217 0.91 3.67 23.70
CA LEU A 217 0.38 3.02 22.49
C LEU A 217 -0.58 1.87 22.82
N VAL A 218 -0.24 1.04 23.82
CA VAL A 218 -1.10 -0.06 24.29
C VAL A 218 -2.43 0.49 24.82
N ASP A 219 -2.38 1.53 25.64
CA ASP A 219 -3.58 2.16 26.23
C ASP A 219 -4.46 2.80 25.14
N ALA A 220 -3.84 3.49 24.16
CA ALA A 220 -4.54 4.10 23.03
C ALA A 220 -5.18 3.05 22.10
N ALA A 221 -4.50 1.93 21.85
CA ALA A 221 -5.05 0.82 21.10
C ALA A 221 -6.28 0.23 21.79
N HIS A 222 -6.20 -0.08 23.08
CA HIS A 222 -7.31 -0.65 23.86
C HIS A 222 -8.51 0.30 23.90
N LYS A 223 -8.30 1.60 24.03
CA LYS A 223 -9.35 2.63 24.00
C LYS A 223 -10.14 2.58 22.68
N ASN A 224 -9.46 2.26 21.58
CA ASN A 224 -10.03 2.12 20.23
C ASN A 224 -10.48 0.68 19.90
N LYS A 225 -10.56 -0.22 20.89
CA LYS A 225 -10.90 -1.65 20.71
C LYS A 225 -9.93 -2.39 19.79
N VAL A 226 -8.68 -1.97 19.78
CA VAL A 226 -7.59 -2.57 19.01
C VAL A 226 -6.71 -3.40 19.93
N LYS A 227 -6.52 -4.68 19.63
CA LYS A 227 -5.53 -5.54 20.28
C LYS A 227 -4.14 -5.08 19.87
N PHE A 228 -3.34 -4.65 20.84
CA PHE A 228 -1.93 -4.37 20.60
C PHE A 228 -1.14 -5.68 20.70
N VAL A 229 -0.65 -6.17 19.57
CA VAL A 229 0.21 -7.36 19.50
C VAL A 229 1.65 -6.91 19.53
N TRP A 230 2.39 -7.29 20.56
CA TRP A 230 3.83 -7.06 20.57
C TRP A 230 4.57 -8.27 19.99
N ALA A 231 5.40 -8.05 18.97
CA ALA A 231 6.19 -9.10 18.35
C ALA A 231 7.61 -9.12 18.90
N ILE A 232 8.22 -10.32 18.97
CA ILE A 232 9.64 -10.53 19.20
C ILE A 232 10.24 -11.24 17.99
N HIS A 233 11.43 -10.83 17.53
CA HIS A 233 12.14 -11.43 16.42
C HIS A 233 13.53 -11.94 16.85
N PRO A 234 13.62 -13.09 17.54
CA PRO A 234 14.87 -13.59 18.10
C PRO A 234 15.76 -14.32 17.06
N ALA A 235 15.21 -14.60 15.89
CA ALA A 235 15.76 -15.58 14.94
C ALA A 235 17.16 -15.29 14.40
N CYS A 236 17.62 -14.03 14.43
CA CYS A 236 18.93 -13.66 13.90
C CYS A 236 20.09 -14.21 14.74
N ASP A 237 19.89 -14.43 16.06
CA ASP A 237 20.97 -14.80 16.98
C ASP A 237 20.56 -15.79 18.08
N ILE A 238 19.37 -16.36 18.01
CA ILE A 238 18.87 -17.33 18.99
C ILE A 238 19.78 -18.56 19.06
N LYS A 239 20.13 -18.96 20.28
CA LYS A 239 20.86 -20.17 20.59
C LYS A 239 19.88 -21.20 21.13
N TRP A 240 19.26 -21.95 20.31
CA TRP A 240 18.24 -22.94 20.63
C TRP A 240 18.50 -23.72 21.93
N GLY A 241 18.14 -23.14 23.09
CA GLY A 241 18.34 -23.73 24.40
C GLY A 241 17.57 -23.00 25.49
N MET A 242 17.52 -23.61 26.67
CA MET A 242 16.69 -23.13 27.79
C MET A 242 17.04 -21.70 28.25
N GLU A 243 18.27 -21.27 28.09
CA GLU A 243 18.67 -19.89 28.43
C GLU A 243 17.90 -18.87 27.58
N ASP A 244 17.93 -19.02 26.25
CA ASP A 244 17.22 -18.10 25.35
C ASP A 244 15.70 -18.29 25.41
N TYR A 245 15.22 -19.50 25.61
CA TYR A 245 13.78 -19.74 25.84
C TYR A 245 13.27 -18.98 27.07
N ASN A 246 14.03 -19.02 28.17
CA ASN A 246 13.72 -18.26 29.38
C ASN A 246 13.87 -16.73 29.17
N ASN A 247 14.85 -16.29 28.37
CA ASN A 247 15.00 -14.88 28.02
C ASN A 247 13.79 -14.36 27.24
N ILE A 248 13.21 -15.16 26.32
CA ILE A 248 11.97 -14.81 25.64
C ILE A 248 10.82 -14.71 26.63
N VAL A 249 10.64 -15.72 27.50
CA VAL A 249 9.58 -15.69 28.55
C VAL A 249 9.71 -14.45 29.43
N ASN A 250 10.91 -14.13 29.87
CA ASN A 250 11.16 -12.93 30.68
C ASN A 250 10.78 -11.63 29.92
N LYS A 251 11.12 -11.54 28.64
CA LYS A 251 10.76 -10.39 27.80
C LYS A 251 9.25 -10.29 27.62
N LEU A 252 8.56 -11.39 27.38
CA LEU A 252 7.10 -11.41 27.26
C LEU A 252 6.43 -10.97 28.56
N ASN A 253 6.95 -11.39 29.73
CA ASN A 253 6.45 -10.93 31.02
C ASN A 253 6.63 -9.40 31.21
N LEU A 254 7.78 -8.83 30.83
CA LEU A 254 7.95 -7.37 30.88
C LEU A 254 6.93 -6.63 30.01
N MET A 255 6.61 -7.16 28.84
CA MET A 255 5.60 -6.56 27.95
C MET A 255 4.18 -6.76 28.50
N TYR A 256 3.92 -7.90 29.15
CA TYR A 256 2.66 -8.15 29.86
C TYR A 256 2.41 -7.11 30.98
N GLU A 257 3.45 -6.75 31.73
CA GLU A 257 3.39 -5.71 32.78
C GLU A 257 3.06 -4.31 32.21
N ILE A 258 3.48 -4.02 30.97
CA ILE A 258 3.12 -2.79 30.25
C ILE A 258 1.62 -2.77 29.83
N GLY A 259 0.98 -3.93 29.78
CA GLY A 259 -0.43 -4.06 29.41
C GLY A 259 -0.70 -4.86 28.12
N VAL A 260 0.35 -5.37 27.46
CA VAL A 260 0.19 -6.24 26.26
C VAL A 260 -0.48 -7.56 26.67
N ARG A 261 -1.43 -8.03 25.84
CA ARG A 261 -2.17 -9.28 26.07
C ARG A 261 -2.13 -10.24 24.88
N THR A 262 -1.60 -9.78 23.75
CA THR A 262 -1.42 -10.60 22.55
C THR A 262 0.02 -10.48 22.08
N PHE A 263 0.64 -11.62 21.73
CA PHE A 263 2.07 -11.69 21.42
C PHE A 263 2.33 -12.44 20.13
N ALA A 264 3.39 -12.01 19.42
CA ALA A 264 3.88 -12.69 18.22
C ALA A 264 5.37 -13.04 18.33
N VAL A 265 5.77 -14.11 17.65
CA VAL A 265 7.19 -14.50 17.49
C VAL A 265 7.50 -14.58 16.02
N PHE A 266 8.49 -13.82 15.58
CA PHE A 266 8.86 -13.70 14.18
C PHE A 266 10.14 -14.43 13.85
N PHE A 267 10.10 -15.18 12.75
CA PHE A 267 11.22 -15.87 12.14
C PHE A 267 11.35 -15.55 10.64
N ASP A 268 10.74 -14.46 10.20
CA ASP A 268 10.81 -14.00 8.81
C ASP A 268 12.23 -13.53 8.44
N ASP A 269 12.57 -13.65 7.15
CA ASP A 269 13.81 -13.16 6.54
C ASP A 269 15.11 -13.70 7.16
N VAL A 270 15.08 -14.89 7.73
CA VAL A 270 16.25 -15.57 8.28
C VAL A 270 16.57 -16.86 7.53
N SER A 271 17.80 -17.30 7.66
CA SER A 271 18.32 -18.55 7.07
C SER A 271 19.19 -19.32 8.08
N GLY A 272 19.59 -20.53 7.71
CA GLY A 272 20.44 -21.36 8.55
C GLY A 272 19.76 -21.85 9.82
N GLU A 273 20.44 -21.77 10.96
CA GLU A 273 19.94 -22.29 12.24
C GLU A 273 18.66 -21.59 12.72
N GLY A 274 18.51 -20.26 12.46
CA GLY A 274 17.29 -19.52 12.82
C GLY A 274 16.04 -19.98 12.07
N ALA A 275 16.19 -20.62 10.90
CA ALA A 275 15.11 -21.09 10.04
C ALA A 275 14.72 -22.57 10.28
N ARG A 276 15.16 -23.20 11.34
CA ARG A 276 14.86 -24.62 11.64
C ARG A 276 13.44 -24.80 12.16
N ALA A 277 12.62 -25.53 11.39
CA ALA A 277 11.21 -25.76 11.69
C ALA A 277 10.98 -26.51 13.01
N ASP A 278 11.82 -27.50 13.33
CA ASP A 278 11.76 -28.27 14.58
C ASP A 278 11.99 -27.37 15.79
N MET A 279 13.03 -26.54 15.75
CA MET A 279 13.36 -25.61 16.84
C MET A 279 12.31 -24.49 17.00
N GLN A 280 11.79 -23.98 15.87
CA GLN A 280 10.69 -23.00 15.89
C GLN A 280 9.42 -23.63 16.51
N THR A 281 9.11 -24.87 16.16
CA THR A 281 8.00 -25.63 16.76
C THR A 281 8.17 -25.81 18.27
N ASP A 282 9.36 -26.22 18.69
CA ASP A 282 9.65 -26.48 20.10
C ASP A 282 9.57 -25.21 20.95
N VAL A 283 10.15 -24.10 20.51
CA VAL A 283 10.09 -22.83 21.24
C VAL A 283 8.65 -22.30 21.32
N MET A 284 7.87 -22.41 20.24
CA MET A 284 6.47 -21.94 20.25
C MET A 284 5.61 -22.73 21.23
N ASN A 285 5.79 -24.06 21.30
CA ASN A 285 5.12 -24.91 22.29
C ASN A 285 5.59 -24.57 23.71
N TYR A 286 6.90 -24.42 23.92
CA TYR A 286 7.47 -24.02 25.21
C TYR A 286 6.91 -22.69 25.70
N LEU A 287 6.85 -21.66 24.85
CA LEU A 287 6.30 -20.35 25.21
C LEU A 287 4.79 -20.43 25.51
N THR A 288 4.07 -21.30 24.84
CA THR A 288 2.66 -21.55 25.15
C THR A 288 2.49 -22.13 26.56
N ASP A 289 3.32 -23.11 26.94
CA ASP A 289 3.28 -23.73 28.27
C ASP A 289 3.78 -22.79 29.38
N GLU A 290 4.92 -22.12 29.15
CA GLU A 290 5.62 -21.38 30.18
C GLU A 290 5.17 -19.93 30.32
N PHE A 291 4.43 -19.40 29.34
CA PHE A 291 3.93 -18.03 29.37
C PHE A 291 2.39 -17.97 29.16
N VAL A 292 1.87 -18.39 28.00
CA VAL A 292 0.46 -18.19 27.67
C VAL A 292 -0.45 -18.86 28.70
N ARG A 293 -0.22 -20.14 28.99
CA ARG A 293 -1.06 -20.93 29.93
C ARG A 293 -0.94 -20.49 31.38
N LYS A 294 0.06 -19.67 31.70
CA LYS A 294 0.24 -19.10 33.06
C LYS A 294 -0.51 -17.78 33.25
N HIS A 295 -1.04 -17.18 32.18
CA HIS A 295 -1.79 -15.94 32.22
C HIS A 295 -3.20 -16.16 31.61
N SER A 296 -4.23 -16.02 32.39
CA SER A 296 -5.61 -16.32 31.94
C SER A 296 -6.17 -15.31 30.94
N ASP A 297 -5.54 -14.17 30.78
CA ASP A 297 -5.94 -13.05 29.91
C ASP A 297 -4.97 -12.83 28.72
N VAL A 298 -4.03 -13.76 28.51
CA VAL A 298 -3.14 -13.75 27.34
C VAL A 298 -3.72 -14.66 26.25
N GLU A 299 -3.80 -14.12 25.03
CA GLU A 299 -4.29 -14.86 23.88
C GLU A 299 -3.25 -15.85 23.34
N PRO A 300 -3.66 -16.87 22.55
CA PRO A 300 -2.73 -17.75 21.84
C PRO A 300 -1.72 -16.97 21.00
N LEU A 301 -0.48 -17.47 20.92
CA LEU A 301 0.61 -16.84 20.20
C LEU A 301 0.33 -16.77 18.69
N ILE A 302 0.89 -15.74 18.05
CA ILE A 302 1.01 -15.62 16.61
C ILE A 302 2.45 -15.90 16.23
N MET A 303 2.68 -16.63 15.13
CA MET A 303 4.01 -16.94 14.61
C MET A 303 4.12 -16.50 13.16
N CYS A 304 5.20 -15.78 12.81
CA CYS A 304 5.60 -15.64 11.42
C CYS A 304 6.73 -16.64 11.11
N PRO A 305 6.53 -17.64 10.24
CA PRO A 305 7.54 -18.64 9.94
C PRO A 305 8.60 -18.11 8.97
N SER A 306 9.77 -18.76 8.90
CA SER A 306 10.81 -18.40 7.93
C SER A 306 10.40 -18.66 6.49
N GLN A 307 9.58 -19.68 6.25
CA GLN A 307 9.01 -19.99 4.94
C GLN A 307 7.55 -19.55 4.90
N TYR A 308 7.32 -18.25 4.87
CA TYR A 308 6.00 -17.63 4.99
C TYR A 308 5.23 -17.48 3.68
N ASN A 309 5.75 -17.99 2.55
CA ASN A 309 5.05 -18.05 1.27
C ASN A 309 5.33 -19.36 0.53
N LYS A 310 4.45 -19.72 -0.43
CA LYS A 310 4.54 -20.99 -1.15
C LYS A 310 5.81 -21.13 -1.99
N ASN A 311 6.27 -20.07 -2.64
CA ASN A 311 7.45 -20.11 -3.50
C ASN A 311 8.73 -20.38 -2.72
N TRP A 312 8.78 -20.04 -1.44
CA TRP A 312 9.91 -20.29 -0.56
C TRP A 312 9.76 -21.56 0.27
N SER A 313 8.56 -22.15 0.28
CA SER A 313 8.29 -23.37 1.04
C SER A 313 8.87 -24.60 0.35
N GLY A 314 9.52 -25.45 1.14
CA GLY A 314 10.10 -26.69 0.64
C GLY A 314 10.37 -27.71 1.75
N GLY A 315 10.63 -28.96 1.34
CA GLY A 315 10.86 -30.07 2.25
C GLY A 315 9.68 -30.34 3.18
N ASP A 316 9.98 -30.63 4.44
CA ASP A 316 9.02 -30.91 5.51
C ASP A 316 8.75 -29.72 6.43
N TYR A 317 9.18 -28.51 6.06
CA TYR A 317 9.11 -27.33 6.91
C TYR A 317 7.70 -27.07 7.44
N LEU A 318 6.71 -26.87 6.55
CA LEU A 318 5.33 -26.57 6.94
C LEU A 318 4.65 -27.75 7.69
N SER A 319 4.94 -28.98 7.28
CA SER A 319 4.43 -30.18 7.97
C SER A 319 5.04 -30.34 9.36
N THR A 320 6.26 -29.85 9.59
CA THR A 320 6.85 -29.80 10.94
C THR A 320 6.16 -28.75 11.79
N LEU A 321 5.87 -27.55 11.25
CA LEU A 321 5.09 -26.52 11.96
C LEU A 321 3.68 -26.98 12.34
N SER A 322 3.09 -27.93 11.60
CA SER A 322 1.78 -28.49 11.94
C SER A 322 1.74 -29.22 13.30
N LYS A 323 2.91 -29.55 13.89
CA LYS A 323 3.07 -30.19 15.19
C LYS A 323 3.02 -29.21 16.37
N MET A 324 3.01 -27.88 16.12
CA MET A 324 2.73 -26.90 17.17
C MET A 324 1.34 -27.09 17.75
N TYR A 325 1.14 -26.65 18.97
CA TYR A 325 -0.20 -26.63 19.57
C TYR A 325 -1.22 -25.97 18.65
N PRO A 326 -2.43 -26.53 18.50
CA PRO A 326 -3.39 -26.12 17.47
C PRO A 326 -3.89 -24.68 17.61
N GLU A 327 -3.84 -24.14 18.84
CA GLU A 327 -4.22 -22.75 19.13
C GLU A 327 -3.21 -21.71 18.58
N ILE A 328 -1.96 -22.09 18.32
CA ILE A 328 -0.94 -21.17 17.79
C ILE A 328 -1.30 -20.78 16.35
N ARG A 329 -1.38 -19.48 16.09
CA ARG A 329 -1.71 -18.90 14.77
C ARG A 329 -0.46 -18.76 13.93
N VAL A 330 -0.50 -19.14 12.65
CA VAL A 330 0.64 -19.13 11.73
C VAL A 330 0.39 -18.14 10.60
N MET A 331 1.28 -17.17 10.44
CA MET A 331 1.21 -16.16 9.38
C MET A 331 1.60 -16.71 8.02
N TRP A 332 0.97 -16.15 6.97
CA TRP A 332 1.17 -16.53 5.58
C TRP A 332 0.93 -15.35 4.65
N THR A 333 1.81 -15.15 3.63
CA THR A 333 1.70 -14.03 2.69
C THR A 333 1.12 -14.39 1.32
N GLY A 334 0.86 -15.68 1.05
CA GLY A 334 0.35 -16.14 -0.23
C GLY A 334 1.33 -17.04 -1.00
N ASN A 335 1.17 -17.15 -2.31
CA ASN A 335 2.09 -17.91 -3.15
C ASN A 335 3.46 -17.22 -3.26
N SER A 336 3.49 -15.91 -3.12
CA SER A 336 4.69 -15.07 -3.15
C SER A 336 4.76 -14.15 -1.93
N VAL A 337 5.83 -13.37 -1.79
CA VAL A 337 5.95 -12.34 -0.74
C VAL A 337 4.82 -11.33 -0.86
N VAL A 338 4.58 -10.84 -2.08
CA VAL A 338 3.44 -9.96 -2.42
C VAL A 338 2.49 -10.75 -3.31
N ASP A 339 1.25 -10.92 -2.88
CA ASP A 339 0.27 -11.75 -3.59
C ASP A 339 -1.17 -11.25 -3.38
N MET A 340 -2.09 -11.79 -4.15
CA MET A 340 -3.54 -11.72 -3.96
C MET A 340 -4.01 -13.07 -3.45
N ILE A 341 -4.66 -13.06 -2.29
CA ILE A 341 -4.99 -14.30 -1.55
C ILE A 341 -6.31 -14.86 -2.05
N GLY A 342 -6.25 -16.04 -2.66
CA GLY A 342 -7.42 -16.75 -3.19
C GLY A 342 -7.82 -17.98 -2.38
N GLU A 343 -8.97 -18.58 -2.72
CA GLU A 343 -9.51 -19.76 -2.05
C GLU A 343 -8.57 -20.97 -2.16
N ASN A 344 -8.02 -21.21 -3.35
CA ASN A 344 -7.08 -22.31 -3.58
C ASN A 344 -5.78 -22.15 -2.78
N ASP A 345 -5.34 -20.92 -2.59
CA ASP A 345 -4.14 -20.61 -1.81
C ASP A 345 -4.37 -20.91 -0.34
N MET A 346 -5.54 -20.50 0.16
CA MET A 346 -5.95 -20.78 1.54
C MET A 346 -6.14 -22.27 1.79
N GLN A 347 -6.78 -22.99 0.89
CA GLN A 347 -6.92 -24.44 1.02
C GLN A 347 -5.55 -25.12 1.08
N TRP A 348 -4.64 -24.73 0.18
CA TRP A 348 -3.30 -25.32 0.14
C TRP A 348 -2.54 -25.11 1.44
N ILE A 349 -2.45 -23.89 1.95
CA ILE A 349 -1.67 -23.61 3.19
C ILE A 349 -2.33 -24.25 4.42
N ASN A 350 -3.66 -24.18 4.54
CA ASN A 350 -4.39 -24.79 5.67
C ASN A 350 -4.18 -26.31 5.72
N ASP A 351 -4.10 -26.97 4.54
CA ASP A 351 -3.78 -28.39 4.44
C ASP A 351 -2.33 -28.70 4.87
N GLN A 352 -1.37 -27.80 4.62
CA GLN A 352 0.02 -27.98 5.04
C GLN A 352 0.18 -27.84 6.56
N ILE A 353 -0.35 -26.76 7.15
CA ILE A 353 -0.16 -26.42 8.56
C ILE A 353 -1.24 -27.00 9.50
N LYS A 354 -2.27 -27.67 8.94
CA LYS A 354 -3.40 -28.31 9.66
C LYS A 354 -4.18 -27.34 10.57
N ARG A 355 -4.26 -26.07 10.16
CA ARG A 355 -5.02 -25.01 10.83
C ARG A 355 -5.32 -23.87 9.85
N LYS A 356 -6.21 -22.95 10.22
CA LYS A 356 -6.44 -21.74 9.43
C LYS A 356 -5.22 -20.81 9.53
N ALA A 357 -4.68 -20.39 8.38
CA ALA A 357 -3.57 -19.45 8.35
C ALA A 357 -4.03 -18.03 8.76
N PHE A 358 -3.11 -17.29 9.37
CA PHE A 358 -3.24 -15.86 9.64
C PHE A 358 -2.62 -15.09 8.46
N ILE A 359 -3.38 -14.29 7.74
CA ILE A 359 -2.87 -13.61 6.56
C ILE A 359 -2.07 -12.37 6.94
N TRP A 360 -0.85 -12.31 6.43
CA TRP A 360 -0.03 -11.12 6.33
C TRP A 360 -0.06 -10.64 4.87
N LEU A 361 -0.97 -9.74 4.55
CA LEU A 361 -1.10 -9.18 3.22
C LEU A 361 -0.03 -8.11 2.97
N ASN A 362 0.90 -8.35 2.07
CA ASN A 362 1.91 -7.35 1.67
C ASN A 362 1.34 -6.36 0.64
N TYR A 363 0.37 -5.58 1.09
CA TYR A 363 -0.22 -4.43 0.40
C TYR A 363 -0.87 -3.51 1.45
N PRO A 364 -0.64 -2.18 1.43
CA PRO A 364 0.08 -1.41 0.40
C PRO A 364 1.58 -1.23 0.66
N VAL A 365 2.26 -2.12 1.35
CA VAL A 365 3.71 -1.99 1.62
C VAL A 365 4.48 -1.64 0.34
N ASN A 366 5.38 -0.66 0.46
CA ASN A 366 6.18 -0.15 -0.66
C ASN A 366 7.70 -0.16 -0.40
N ASP A 367 8.16 -0.93 0.57
CA ASP A 367 9.57 -0.99 0.96
C ASP A 367 10.50 -1.49 -0.16
N TYR A 368 9.98 -2.29 -1.08
CA TYR A 368 10.67 -2.73 -2.30
C TYR A 368 10.60 -1.70 -3.44
N CYS A 369 9.80 -0.63 -3.29
CA CYS A 369 9.59 0.41 -4.31
C CYS A 369 9.34 1.80 -3.68
N GLN A 370 10.14 2.18 -2.69
CA GLN A 370 9.97 3.38 -1.84
C GLN A 370 9.75 4.71 -2.59
N SER A 371 10.11 4.79 -3.86
CA SER A 371 9.83 5.96 -4.71
C SER A 371 8.35 6.14 -5.06
N ARG A 372 7.51 5.13 -4.83
CA ARG A 372 6.10 5.09 -5.22
C ARG A 372 5.19 5.03 -4.01
N LEU A 373 4.03 5.67 -4.10
CA LEU A 373 2.91 5.44 -3.21
C LEU A 373 1.97 4.42 -3.85
N LEU A 374 1.44 3.52 -3.04
CA LEU A 374 0.49 2.49 -3.47
C LEU A 374 -0.89 2.83 -2.90
N MET A 375 -1.58 3.76 -3.56
CA MET A 375 -2.85 4.35 -3.12
C MET A 375 -4.04 3.90 -3.99
N GLY A 376 -3.85 2.83 -4.75
CA GLY A 376 -4.89 2.25 -5.60
C GLY A 376 -5.91 1.41 -4.83
N LYS A 377 -6.81 0.80 -5.59
CA LYS A 377 -7.88 -0.06 -5.07
C LYS A 377 -7.31 -1.35 -4.48
N THR A 378 -7.90 -1.83 -3.40
CA THR A 378 -7.60 -3.17 -2.87
C THR A 378 -8.50 -4.19 -3.57
N TYR A 379 -7.94 -4.96 -4.50
CA TYR A 379 -8.70 -5.95 -5.28
C TYR A 379 -7.94 -7.28 -5.41
N GLY A 380 -8.60 -8.28 -5.96
CA GLY A 380 -8.01 -9.57 -6.33
C GLY A 380 -7.98 -10.60 -5.21
N ASN A 381 -8.23 -10.22 -3.95
CA ASN A 381 -8.41 -11.18 -2.87
C ASN A 381 -9.78 -11.88 -2.97
N GLY A 382 -9.87 -13.14 -2.54
CA GLY A 382 -11.10 -13.94 -2.56
C GLY A 382 -12.19 -13.33 -1.67
N LEU A 383 -13.44 -13.34 -2.14
CA LEU A 383 -14.59 -12.80 -1.40
C LEU A 383 -15.28 -13.85 -0.52
N ASN A 384 -14.77 -15.07 -0.46
CA ASN A 384 -15.34 -16.23 0.25
C ASN A 384 -14.30 -16.98 1.10
N ILE A 385 -13.21 -16.30 1.51
CA ILE A 385 -12.15 -16.90 2.33
C ILE A 385 -12.28 -16.60 3.82
N ASN A 386 -13.32 -15.91 4.27
CA ASN A 386 -13.53 -15.53 5.66
C ASN A 386 -13.49 -16.73 6.63
N ASP A 387 -14.06 -17.87 6.23
CA ASP A 387 -14.05 -19.10 7.03
C ASP A 387 -12.74 -19.90 6.92
N MET A 388 -11.81 -19.46 6.09
CA MET A 388 -10.54 -20.13 5.83
C MET A 388 -9.34 -19.45 6.51
N VAL A 389 -9.53 -18.27 7.08
CA VAL A 389 -8.48 -17.49 7.75
C VAL A 389 -8.70 -17.48 9.26
N SER A 390 -7.61 -17.39 10.05
CA SER A 390 -7.67 -17.12 11.49
C SER A 390 -7.51 -15.63 11.81
N GLY A 391 -7.06 -14.83 10.86
CA GLY A 391 -6.93 -13.39 10.93
C GLY A 391 -6.39 -12.84 9.60
N PHE A 392 -6.50 -11.52 9.42
CA PHE A 392 -6.12 -10.83 8.19
C PHE A 392 -5.51 -9.46 8.53
N CYS A 393 -4.19 -9.32 8.38
CA CYS A 393 -3.46 -8.07 8.60
C CYS A 393 -2.78 -7.59 7.34
N SER A 394 -2.91 -6.29 7.08
CA SER A 394 -2.21 -5.58 6.01
C SER A 394 -0.87 -5.06 6.49
N ASN A 395 0.19 -5.23 5.70
CA ASN A 395 1.46 -4.55 5.86
C ASN A 395 1.40 -3.22 5.09
N PRO A 396 1.45 -2.06 5.77
CA PRO A 396 1.27 -0.75 5.16
C PRO A 396 2.56 -0.20 4.55
N MET A 397 2.47 0.98 3.93
CA MET A 397 3.65 1.77 3.55
C MET A 397 4.31 2.40 4.77
N GLU A 398 5.57 2.83 4.64
CA GLU A 398 6.24 3.71 5.62
C GLU A 398 5.54 5.08 5.77
N TYR A 399 4.62 5.42 4.87
CA TYR A 399 3.77 6.61 4.85
C TYR A 399 2.43 6.30 5.54
N ALA A 400 2.31 6.70 6.79
CA ALA A 400 1.18 6.32 7.64
C ALA A 400 -0.15 6.87 7.14
N GLU A 401 -0.19 8.13 6.76
CA GLU A 401 -1.41 8.79 6.30
C GLU A 401 -1.82 8.30 4.89
N ALA A 402 -0.87 8.21 3.95
CA ALA A 402 -1.13 7.68 2.61
C ALA A 402 -1.62 6.23 2.64
N SER A 403 -1.16 5.42 3.60
CA SER A 403 -1.62 4.04 3.80
C SER A 403 -3.11 3.95 4.13
N LYS A 404 -3.72 4.98 4.74
CA LYS A 404 -5.14 4.98 5.12
C LYS A 404 -6.08 4.74 3.95
N VAL A 405 -5.69 5.12 2.72
CA VAL A 405 -6.50 4.86 1.50
C VAL A 405 -6.74 3.37 1.31
N SER A 406 -5.67 2.58 1.33
CA SER A 406 -5.77 1.13 1.18
C SER A 406 -6.29 0.45 2.45
N LEU A 407 -5.90 0.92 3.64
CA LEU A 407 -6.33 0.38 4.92
C LEU A 407 -7.84 0.54 5.14
N TYR A 408 -8.44 1.62 4.64
CA TYR A 408 -9.90 1.80 4.63
C TYR A 408 -10.59 0.68 3.83
N SER A 409 -10.09 0.41 2.63
CA SER A 409 -10.63 -0.66 1.79
C SER A 409 -10.41 -2.04 2.39
N ILE A 410 -9.31 -2.27 3.09
CA ILE A 410 -9.03 -3.53 3.81
C ILE A 410 -9.96 -3.70 5.01
N ALA A 411 -10.27 -2.62 5.72
CA ALA A 411 -11.26 -2.64 6.79
C ALA A 411 -12.64 -3.05 6.26
N ASP A 412 -13.06 -2.46 5.15
CA ASP A 412 -14.33 -2.76 4.48
C ASP A 412 -14.37 -4.22 3.98
N TYR A 413 -13.28 -4.68 3.34
CA TYR A 413 -13.10 -6.05 2.89
C TYR A 413 -13.20 -7.08 4.04
N ALA A 414 -12.47 -6.86 5.11
CA ALA A 414 -12.43 -7.81 6.22
C ALA A 414 -13.70 -7.78 7.09
N TRP A 415 -14.43 -6.66 7.08
CA TRP A 415 -15.69 -6.52 7.81
C TRP A 415 -16.85 -7.23 7.11
N ASN A 416 -17.07 -6.97 5.82
CA ASN A 416 -18.13 -7.60 5.03
C ASN A 416 -17.60 -8.13 3.70
N MET A 417 -16.78 -9.18 3.78
CA MET A 417 -16.04 -9.75 2.67
C MET A 417 -16.95 -10.17 1.49
N PRO A 418 -18.09 -10.86 1.69
CA PRO A 418 -18.93 -11.28 0.56
C PRO A 418 -19.55 -10.13 -0.24
N SER A 419 -19.74 -8.97 0.40
CA SER A 419 -20.34 -7.78 -0.24
C SER A 419 -19.32 -6.72 -0.63
N TYR A 420 -18.03 -6.99 -0.44
CA TYR A 420 -16.96 -6.04 -0.73
C TYR A 420 -16.88 -5.72 -2.24
N ASN A 421 -16.76 -4.43 -2.54
CA ASN A 421 -16.50 -3.95 -3.89
C ASN A 421 -15.36 -2.92 -3.84
N SER A 422 -14.27 -3.23 -4.51
CA SER A 422 -13.02 -2.43 -4.46
C SER A 422 -13.19 -1.01 -4.98
N GLU A 423 -14.00 -0.82 -6.04
CA GLU A 423 -14.27 0.50 -6.63
C GLU A 423 -15.01 1.40 -5.65
N THR A 424 -16.16 0.93 -5.18
CA THR A 424 -17.02 1.73 -4.28
C THR A 424 -16.38 1.96 -2.92
N SER A 425 -15.59 1.00 -2.41
CA SER A 425 -14.84 1.16 -1.16
C SER A 425 -13.74 2.21 -1.30
N TRP A 426 -12.98 2.16 -2.38
CA TRP A 426 -11.93 3.14 -2.65
C TRP A 426 -12.48 4.55 -2.84
N GLU A 427 -13.56 4.73 -3.61
CA GLU A 427 -14.24 6.03 -3.77
C GLU A 427 -14.75 6.61 -2.43
N ARG A 428 -15.23 5.76 -1.51
CA ARG A 428 -15.59 6.18 -0.16
C ARG A 428 -14.39 6.62 0.65
N ALA A 429 -13.28 5.86 0.56
CA ALA A 429 -12.03 6.22 1.23
C ALA A 429 -11.56 7.63 0.83
N LEU A 430 -11.56 7.94 -0.47
CA LEU A 430 -11.14 9.26 -0.98
C LEU A 430 -12.02 10.39 -0.44
N LYS A 431 -13.33 10.20 -0.45
CA LYS A 431 -14.30 11.19 0.07
C LYS A 431 -14.20 11.39 1.57
N GLU A 432 -13.88 10.34 2.32
CA GLU A 432 -13.75 10.43 3.76
C GLU A 432 -12.43 11.05 4.19
N LEU A 433 -11.33 10.70 3.52
CA LEU A 433 -9.99 11.20 3.86
C LEU A 433 -9.76 12.63 3.37
N MET A 434 -10.35 13.02 2.23
CA MET A 434 -10.16 14.33 1.59
C MET A 434 -11.50 14.90 1.10
N PRO A 435 -12.45 15.18 2.01
CA PRO A 435 -13.85 15.49 1.64
C PRO A 435 -14.01 16.72 0.75
N THR A 436 -13.22 17.77 0.90
CA THR A 436 -13.30 18.99 0.10
C THR A 436 -12.48 18.95 -1.19
N SER A 437 -11.49 18.06 -1.28
CA SER A 437 -10.57 17.92 -2.43
C SER A 437 -10.59 16.52 -3.04
N HIS A 438 -11.67 15.75 -2.84
CA HIS A 438 -11.71 14.32 -3.19
C HIS A 438 -11.48 14.07 -4.68
N GLU A 439 -11.93 14.93 -5.60
CA GLU A 439 -11.67 14.76 -7.04
C GLU A 439 -10.18 14.95 -7.38
N ALA A 440 -9.54 15.98 -6.84
CA ALA A 440 -8.11 16.19 -7.02
C ALA A 440 -7.30 15.04 -6.40
N PHE A 441 -7.74 14.55 -5.24
CA PHE A 441 -7.13 13.44 -4.55
C PHE A 441 -7.34 12.11 -5.32
N ARG A 442 -8.50 11.92 -5.97
CA ARG A 442 -8.76 10.78 -6.84
C ARG A 442 -7.75 10.72 -7.99
N ILE A 443 -7.57 11.82 -8.72
CA ILE A 443 -6.59 11.92 -9.81
C ILE A 443 -5.18 11.64 -9.31
N PHE A 444 -4.84 12.16 -8.14
CA PHE A 444 -3.55 11.88 -7.49
C PHE A 444 -3.38 10.40 -7.20
N CYS A 445 -4.35 9.75 -6.56
CA CYS A 445 -4.30 8.33 -6.22
C CYS A 445 -4.27 7.43 -7.47
N GLU A 446 -5.01 7.74 -8.54
CA GLU A 446 -4.97 7.03 -9.83
C GLU A 446 -3.56 7.03 -10.47
N ASN A 447 -2.77 8.07 -10.21
CA ASN A 447 -1.40 8.19 -10.71
C ASN A 447 -0.33 7.68 -9.71
N ASN A 448 -0.76 7.15 -8.56
CA ASN A 448 0.08 6.56 -7.52
C ASN A 448 -0.46 5.17 -7.15
N VAL A 449 -0.42 4.26 -8.09
CA VAL A 449 -0.93 2.89 -7.98
C VAL A 449 0.19 1.87 -8.05
N ASP A 450 -0.19 0.62 -7.92
CA ASP A 450 0.68 -0.54 -7.96
C ASP A 450 1.54 -0.60 -9.25
N LEU A 451 2.70 -1.24 -9.14
CA LEU A 451 3.67 -1.40 -10.22
C LEU A 451 3.30 -2.44 -11.28
N GLY A 452 2.26 -3.24 -11.03
CA GLY A 452 2.04 -4.46 -11.79
C GLY A 452 2.98 -5.58 -11.37
N VAL A 453 3.68 -6.22 -12.29
CA VAL A 453 4.58 -7.33 -11.95
C VAL A 453 5.83 -6.85 -11.27
N THR A 454 6.10 -7.37 -10.07
CA THR A 454 7.36 -7.21 -9.37
C THR A 454 8.08 -8.55 -9.27
N TYR A 455 9.35 -8.55 -8.89
CA TYR A 455 10.04 -9.81 -8.62
C TYR A 455 9.49 -10.52 -7.37
N HIS A 456 8.70 -9.82 -6.55
CA HIS A 456 7.96 -10.38 -5.42
C HIS A 456 6.66 -11.08 -5.81
N GLY A 457 6.25 -11.00 -7.07
CA GLY A 457 5.16 -11.81 -7.64
C GLY A 457 3.87 -11.09 -7.96
N LEU A 458 3.54 -10.00 -7.26
CA LEU A 458 2.26 -9.30 -7.46
C LEU A 458 2.16 -8.69 -8.86
N ARG A 459 0.96 -8.82 -9.45
CA ARG A 459 0.59 -8.15 -10.70
C ARG A 459 -0.79 -7.54 -10.58
N ARG A 460 -0.87 -6.21 -10.73
CA ARG A 460 -2.09 -5.40 -10.69
C ARG A 460 -2.18 -4.48 -11.90
N ASP A 461 -2.17 -5.07 -13.10
CA ASP A 461 -2.17 -4.35 -14.38
C ASP A 461 -3.54 -3.72 -14.73
N GLY A 462 -4.58 -4.02 -13.97
CA GLY A 462 -5.91 -3.41 -14.12
C GLY A 462 -6.06 -2.02 -13.49
N GLU A 463 -5.08 -1.55 -12.70
CA GLU A 463 -5.15 -0.27 -11.98
C GLU A 463 -4.36 0.88 -12.62
N SER A 464 -3.70 0.65 -13.74
CA SER A 464 -3.01 1.74 -14.44
C SER A 464 -3.95 2.88 -14.77
N PRO A 465 -3.53 4.15 -14.60
CA PRO A 465 -4.39 5.28 -14.89
C PRO A 465 -4.86 5.28 -16.34
N LYS A 466 -6.10 5.69 -16.54
CA LYS A 466 -6.63 5.89 -17.87
C LYS A 466 -5.93 7.08 -18.52
N PHE A 467 -5.16 6.83 -19.53
CA PHE A 467 -4.43 7.86 -20.27
C PHE A 467 -4.79 7.76 -21.75
N ASP A 468 -5.52 8.76 -22.25
CA ASP A 468 -5.89 8.83 -23.68
C ASP A 468 -4.90 9.69 -24.44
N SER A 469 -4.05 9.03 -25.21
CA SER A 469 -3.02 9.67 -26.05
C SER A 469 -3.41 9.73 -27.53
N LYS A 470 -4.71 9.53 -27.89
CA LYS A 470 -5.16 9.41 -29.29
C LYS A 470 -5.21 10.73 -30.02
N SER A 471 -5.42 11.84 -29.36
CA SER A 471 -5.49 13.17 -29.97
C SER A 471 -4.72 14.21 -29.17
N PHE A 472 -4.41 15.33 -29.84
CA PHE A 472 -3.80 16.49 -29.17
C PHE A 472 -4.70 17.05 -28.06
N GLU A 473 -6.02 17.06 -28.27
CA GLU A 473 -7.02 17.57 -27.31
C GLU A 473 -7.06 16.70 -26.06
N THR A 474 -7.20 15.37 -26.20
CA THR A 474 -7.23 14.43 -25.05
C THR A 474 -5.93 14.46 -24.26
N LEU A 475 -4.79 14.62 -24.90
CA LEU A 475 -3.50 14.82 -24.23
C LEU A 475 -3.45 16.14 -23.45
N SER A 476 -3.94 17.23 -24.07
CA SER A 476 -3.99 18.54 -23.43
C SER A 476 -4.83 18.51 -22.16
N ASP A 477 -6.00 17.88 -22.24
CA ASP A 477 -6.91 17.72 -21.10
C ASP A 477 -6.27 16.88 -19.99
N SER A 478 -5.67 15.73 -20.32
CA SER A 478 -4.99 14.87 -19.36
C SER A 478 -3.85 15.60 -18.63
N PHE A 479 -3.03 16.34 -19.33
CA PHE A 479 -1.94 17.09 -18.70
C PHE A 479 -2.45 18.29 -17.87
N ALA A 480 -3.52 18.95 -18.32
CA ALA A 480 -4.14 20.03 -17.56
C ALA A 480 -4.78 19.49 -16.25
N GLU A 481 -5.40 18.32 -16.31
CA GLU A 481 -6.00 17.65 -15.16
C GLU A 481 -4.95 17.34 -14.08
N LEU A 482 -3.77 16.83 -14.44
CA LEU A 482 -2.66 16.61 -13.49
C LEU A 482 -2.23 17.90 -12.79
N VAL A 483 -2.11 19.00 -13.54
CA VAL A 483 -1.74 20.31 -12.96
C VAL A 483 -2.83 20.82 -12.05
N TRP A 484 -4.10 20.76 -12.49
CA TRP A 484 -5.25 21.18 -11.72
C TRP A 484 -5.36 20.42 -10.40
N ALA A 485 -5.24 19.11 -10.44
CA ALA A 485 -5.33 18.28 -9.26
C ALA A 485 -4.20 18.61 -8.27
N ALA A 486 -2.97 18.74 -8.77
CA ALA A 486 -1.83 19.09 -7.94
C ALA A 486 -1.97 20.50 -7.31
N ASP A 487 -2.39 21.51 -8.09
CA ASP A 487 -2.56 22.87 -7.59
C ASP A 487 -3.67 22.93 -6.52
N ASN A 488 -4.77 22.16 -6.66
CA ASN A 488 -5.81 22.06 -5.64
C ASN A 488 -5.29 21.43 -4.34
N LEU A 489 -4.54 20.32 -4.43
CA LEU A 489 -3.99 19.65 -3.25
C LEU A 489 -2.92 20.50 -2.56
N LEU A 490 -2.08 21.23 -3.32
CA LEU A 490 -1.06 22.13 -2.74
C LEU A 490 -1.65 23.36 -2.05
N ALA A 491 -2.84 23.78 -2.47
CA ALA A 491 -3.58 24.92 -1.89
C ALA A 491 -4.59 24.51 -0.81
N ASP A 492 -4.72 23.22 -0.54
CA ASP A 492 -5.70 22.73 0.43
C ASP A 492 -5.24 23.05 1.87
N GLU A 493 -6.10 23.77 2.60
CA GLU A 493 -5.90 24.13 4.01
C GLU A 493 -7.02 23.56 4.90
N VAL A 494 -7.92 22.75 4.35
CA VAL A 494 -9.14 22.27 5.03
C VAL A 494 -9.03 20.81 5.45
N ASN A 495 -8.45 19.99 4.58
CA ASN A 495 -8.28 18.56 4.84
C ASN A 495 -7.08 18.26 5.75
N SER A 496 -6.83 16.98 6.06
CA SER A 496 -5.76 16.55 6.96
C SER A 496 -4.40 17.16 6.58
N PRO A 497 -3.80 18.01 7.43
CA PRO A 497 -2.48 18.57 7.18
C PRO A 497 -1.40 17.49 7.18
N GLU A 498 -1.57 16.41 7.93
CA GLU A 498 -0.64 15.29 7.99
C GLU A 498 -0.62 14.54 6.66
N MET A 499 -1.79 14.22 6.10
CA MET A 499 -1.91 13.61 4.77
C MET A 499 -1.26 14.50 3.71
N LEU A 500 -1.62 15.79 3.70
CA LEU A 500 -1.10 16.74 2.71
C LEU A 500 0.42 16.92 2.83
N ALA A 501 0.96 16.95 4.04
CA ALA A 501 2.40 17.04 4.26
C ALA A 501 3.14 15.78 3.76
N GLU A 502 2.58 14.60 4.04
CA GLU A 502 3.19 13.33 3.67
C GLU A 502 3.22 13.11 2.16
N ILE A 503 2.12 13.41 1.44
CA ILE A 503 2.03 13.22 -0.02
C ILE A 503 2.62 14.37 -0.84
N ARG A 504 2.92 15.53 -0.25
CA ARG A 504 3.38 16.75 -0.95
C ARG A 504 4.47 16.50 -1.99
N PRO A 505 5.54 15.73 -1.74
CA PRO A 505 6.58 15.51 -2.73
C PRO A 505 6.07 14.84 -4.02
N TRP A 506 5.11 13.93 -3.91
CA TRP A 506 4.47 13.30 -5.08
C TRP A 506 3.50 14.25 -5.78
N VAL A 507 2.78 15.08 -5.04
CA VAL A 507 1.89 16.12 -5.60
C VAL A 507 2.70 17.13 -6.41
N GLU A 508 3.82 17.61 -5.88
CA GLU A 508 4.75 18.49 -6.60
C GLU A 508 5.34 17.81 -7.84
N SER A 509 5.68 16.52 -7.75
CA SER A 509 6.15 15.73 -8.88
C SER A 509 5.06 15.55 -9.94
N MET A 510 3.80 15.33 -9.55
CA MET A 510 2.64 15.24 -10.46
C MET A 510 2.40 16.55 -11.20
N ARG A 511 2.48 17.68 -10.51
CA ARG A 511 2.37 19.00 -11.12
C ARG A 511 3.41 19.20 -12.22
N LEU A 512 4.68 18.90 -11.91
CA LEU A 512 5.75 19.02 -12.88
C LEU A 512 5.60 18.05 -14.06
N LEU A 513 5.04 16.86 -13.83
CA LEU A 513 4.73 15.90 -14.89
C LEU A 513 3.70 16.48 -15.88
N GLY A 514 2.61 17.06 -15.36
CA GLY A 514 1.60 17.72 -16.18
C GLY A 514 2.17 18.89 -17.00
N VAL A 515 2.97 19.77 -16.35
CA VAL A 515 3.62 20.90 -17.04
C VAL A 515 4.61 20.41 -18.13
N ARG A 516 5.33 19.32 -17.87
CA ARG A 516 6.20 18.69 -18.89
C ARG A 516 5.39 18.18 -20.08
N GLY A 517 4.21 17.61 -19.84
CA GLY A 517 3.28 17.22 -20.90
C GLY A 517 2.81 18.41 -21.73
N GLN A 518 2.51 19.55 -21.10
CA GLN A 518 2.17 20.79 -21.83
C GLN A 518 3.35 21.31 -22.67
N MET A 519 4.59 21.22 -22.16
CA MET A 519 5.78 21.59 -22.96
C MET A 519 5.96 20.67 -24.16
N TYR A 520 5.68 19.36 -24.02
CA TYR A 520 5.64 18.44 -25.16
C TYR A 520 4.65 18.88 -26.24
N LEU A 521 3.43 19.25 -25.85
CA LEU A 521 2.40 19.74 -26.78
C LEU A 521 2.83 21.02 -27.51
N ASN A 522 3.50 21.94 -26.81
CA ASN A 522 4.06 23.13 -27.44
C ASN A 522 5.15 22.77 -28.49
N MET A 523 6.03 21.81 -28.13
CA MET A 523 7.05 21.31 -29.09
C MET A 523 6.43 20.67 -30.34
N VAL A 524 5.27 19.97 -30.19
CA VAL A 524 4.52 19.44 -31.35
C VAL A 524 4.08 20.59 -32.26
N LYS A 525 3.43 21.63 -31.70
CA LYS A 525 3.00 22.83 -32.46
C LYS A 525 4.14 23.55 -33.11
N ASP A 526 5.28 23.67 -32.46
CA ASP A 526 6.47 24.35 -33.02
C ASP A 526 6.96 23.63 -34.27
N LEU A 527 7.01 22.30 -34.29
CA LEU A 527 7.38 21.52 -35.46
C LEU A 527 6.36 21.67 -36.60
N GLU A 528 5.05 21.66 -36.30
CA GLU A 528 3.98 21.90 -37.28
C GLU A 528 4.11 23.30 -37.92
N ASN A 529 4.44 24.32 -37.11
CA ASN A 529 4.61 25.71 -37.53
C ASN A 529 6.02 25.97 -38.16
N LYS A 530 6.88 24.98 -38.14
CA LYS A 530 8.29 25.09 -38.61
C LYS A 530 9.09 26.12 -37.79
N ASP A 531 8.74 26.34 -36.54
CA ASP A 531 9.43 27.26 -35.63
C ASP A 531 10.52 26.53 -34.84
N SER A 532 11.70 26.45 -35.44
CA SER A 532 12.85 25.77 -34.83
C SER A 532 13.36 26.47 -33.55
N VAL A 533 13.15 27.79 -33.43
CA VAL A 533 13.61 28.57 -32.27
C VAL A 533 12.71 28.33 -31.07
N ALA A 534 11.40 28.38 -31.28
CA ALA A 534 10.42 28.07 -30.24
C ALA A 534 10.59 26.63 -29.75
N PHE A 535 10.76 25.66 -30.66
CA PHE A 535 11.02 24.26 -30.30
C PHE A 535 12.20 24.11 -29.35
N VAL A 536 13.34 24.72 -29.66
CA VAL A 536 14.53 24.69 -28.79
C VAL A 536 14.25 25.34 -27.44
N GLY A 537 13.48 26.43 -27.43
CA GLY A 537 13.04 27.11 -26.20
C GLY A 537 12.22 26.19 -25.29
N HIS A 538 11.20 25.52 -25.85
CA HIS A 538 10.36 24.59 -25.12
C HIS A 538 11.12 23.32 -24.68
N TYR A 539 12.04 22.81 -25.50
CA TYR A 539 12.93 21.71 -25.09
C TYR A 539 13.78 22.07 -23.86
N LYS A 540 14.41 23.25 -23.85
CA LYS A 540 15.18 23.75 -22.70
C LYS A 540 14.33 23.89 -21.46
N ALA A 541 13.09 24.40 -21.59
CA ALA A 541 12.14 24.49 -20.50
C ALA A 541 11.76 23.10 -19.93
N LEU A 542 11.45 22.13 -20.82
CA LEU A 542 11.17 20.75 -20.44
C LEU A 542 12.35 20.09 -19.71
N THR A 543 13.57 20.32 -20.18
CA THR A 543 14.79 19.80 -19.52
C THR A 543 14.95 20.37 -18.13
N LYS A 544 14.72 21.69 -17.95
CA LYS A 544 14.76 22.35 -16.64
C LYS A 544 13.68 21.76 -15.69
N LEU A 545 12.45 21.58 -16.15
CA LEU A 545 11.37 20.97 -15.39
C LEU A 545 11.72 19.52 -14.98
N THR A 546 12.34 18.76 -15.87
CA THR A 546 12.82 17.41 -15.59
C THR A 546 13.87 17.41 -14.49
N GLN A 547 14.79 18.36 -14.49
CA GLN A 547 15.79 18.51 -13.43
C GLN A 547 15.15 18.92 -12.11
N GLN A 548 14.17 19.83 -12.12
CA GLN A 548 13.41 20.21 -10.94
C GLN A 548 12.68 19.01 -10.32
N GLN A 549 12.01 18.20 -11.15
CA GLN A 549 11.34 16.99 -10.68
C GLN A 549 12.32 15.98 -10.06
N LYS A 550 13.49 15.78 -10.67
CA LYS A 550 14.54 14.90 -10.14
C LYS A 550 15.16 15.40 -8.83
N ALA A 551 15.04 16.69 -8.54
CA ALA A 551 15.54 17.28 -7.29
C ALA A 551 14.55 17.11 -6.11
N ILE A 552 13.30 16.76 -6.38
CA ILE A 552 12.33 16.48 -5.32
C ILE A 552 12.73 15.17 -4.62
N VAL A 553 12.72 15.19 -3.31
CA VAL A 553 12.93 14.01 -2.45
C VAL A 553 11.75 13.88 -1.50
N SER A 554 11.33 12.66 -1.24
CA SER A 554 10.31 12.41 -0.23
C SER A 554 10.87 12.67 1.17
N ARG A 555 9.99 13.11 2.06
CA ARG A 555 10.31 13.38 3.47
C ARG A 555 9.24 12.74 4.32
N ASP A 556 9.63 12.30 5.50
CA ASP A 556 8.63 11.91 6.47
C ASP A 556 7.86 13.14 7.01
N TYR A 557 6.84 12.88 7.82
CA TYR A 557 6.03 13.93 8.44
C TYR A 557 6.83 14.89 9.31
N GLU A 558 7.89 14.42 9.94
CA GLU A 558 8.76 15.24 10.80
C GLU A 558 9.83 16.02 10.02
N GLY A 559 9.87 15.86 8.69
CA GLY A 559 10.80 16.52 7.79
C GLY A 559 12.12 15.81 7.59
N SER A 560 12.27 14.57 8.06
CA SER A 560 13.41 13.72 7.74
C SER A 560 13.47 13.43 6.24
N ILE A 561 14.68 13.40 5.68
CA ILE A 561 14.85 13.12 4.26
C ILE A 561 14.88 11.63 4.05
N VAL A 562 13.88 11.11 3.36
CA VAL A 562 13.89 9.75 2.82
C VAL A 562 14.66 9.76 1.51
N LYS A 563 15.46 8.75 1.26
CA LYS A 563 16.32 8.67 0.06
C LYS A 563 15.54 8.46 -1.25
N ALA A 564 14.25 8.19 -1.17
CA ALA A 564 13.41 7.95 -2.34
C ALA A 564 13.10 9.24 -3.10
N LYS A 565 13.05 9.15 -4.42
CA LYS A 565 12.63 10.24 -5.32
C LYS A 565 11.22 9.92 -5.81
N PRO A 566 10.24 10.81 -5.60
CA PRO A 566 8.86 10.56 -5.99
C PRO A 566 8.71 10.18 -7.46
N VAL A 567 8.06 9.06 -7.72
CA VAL A 567 7.67 8.59 -9.05
C VAL A 567 6.16 8.60 -9.14
N VAL A 568 5.62 9.35 -10.10
CA VAL A 568 4.18 9.48 -10.36
C VAL A 568 3.89 8.98 -11.77
N SER A 569 2.82 8.21 -11.93
CA SER A 569 2.44 7.59 -13.21
C SER A 569 3.65 6.94 -13.92
N GLY A 570 4.43 6.18 -13.14
CA GLY A 570 5.73 5.66 -13.55
C GLY A 570 5.67 4.66 -14.70
N ASP A 571 4.53 4.02 -14.92
CA ASP A 571 4.36 3.00 -15.95
C ASP A 571 3.54 3.49 -17.15
N VAL A 572 2.91 4.67 -17.08
CA VAL A 572 2.01 5.17 -18.12
C VAL A 572 2.50 6.53 -18.65
N ILE A 573 2.25 7.63 -17.94
CA ILE A 573 2.45 8.99 -18.45
C ILE A 573 3.94 9.35 -18.50
N THR A 574 4.69 9.02 -17.45
CA THR A 574 6.12 9.35 -17.39
C THR A 574 6.91 8.71 -18.54
N PRO A 575 6.82 7.39 -18.82
CA PRO A 575 7.50 6.80 -19.98
C PRO A 575 6.97 7.32 -21.31
N TRP A 576 5.66 7.55 -21.42
CA TRP A 576 5.05 8.07 -22.63
C TRP A 576 5.64 9.44 -23.02
N ILE A 577 5.76 10.38 -22.06
CA ILE A 577 6.37 11.70 -22.32
C ILE A 577 7.82 11.52 -22.77
N LEU A 578 8.61 10.69 -22.08
CA LEU A 578 10.02 10.48 -22.42
C LEU A 578 10.18 9.95 -23.85
N ASP A 579 9.41 8.93 -24.22
CA ASP A 579 9.52 8.31 -25.54
C ASP A 579 9.03 9.23 -26.68
N ASN A 580 7.98 10.01 -26.44
CA ASN A 580 7.44 10.90 -27.47
C ASN A 580 8.22 12.20 -27.61
N VAL A 581 8.79 12.76 -26.55
CA VAL A 581 9.73 13.87 -26.67
C VAL A 581 11.00 13.43 -27.43
N ASP A 582 11.50 12.22 -27.19
CA ASP A 582 12.63 11.67 -27.96
C ASP A 582 12.33 11.59 -29.48
N LYS A 583 11.12 11.12 -29.84
CA LYS A 583 10.67 11.11 -31.25
C LYS A 583 10.63 12.51 -31.87
N LEU A 584 10.13 13.52 -31.11
CA LEU A 584 10.12 14.90 -31.58
C LEU A 584 11.54 15.44 -31.80
N ILE A 585 12.49 15.13 -30.91
CA ILE A 585 13.89 15.54 -31.09
C ILE A 585 14.52 14.87 -32.32
N LYS A 586 14.23 13.57 -32.52
CA LYS A 586 14.67 12.86 -33.74
C LYS A 586 14.12 13.52 -35.03
N THR A 587 12.81 13.89 -35.00
CA THR A 587 12.16 14.61 -36.11
C THR A 587 12.80 16.00 -36.34
N TYR A 588 13.06 16.73 -35.25
CA TYR A 588 13.75 18.02 -35.34
C TYR A 588 15.15 17.88 -35.99
N LYS A 589 15.94 16.91 -35.50
CA LYS A 589 17.29 16.64 -36.02
C LYS A 589 17.29 16.26 -37.49
N ALA A 590 16.25 15.60 -37.98
CA ALA A 590 16.12 15.24 -39.40
C ALA A 590 15.78 16.44 -40.32
N ASN A 591 15.08 17.45 -39.78
CA ASN A 591 14.54 18.57 -40.54
C ASN A 591 15.37 19.87 -40.42
N TYR A 592 16.19 20.00 -39.38
CA TYR A 592 16.96 21.21 -39.10
C TYR A 592 18.43 20.90 -38.87
N SER A 593 19.28 21.91 -39.04
CA SER A 593 20.71 21.78 -38.73
C SER A 593 20.90 21.40 -37.27
N TYR A 594 21.64 20.34 -37.03
CA TYR A 594 21.90 19.83 -35.68
C TYR A 594 22.79 20.78 -34.89
N CYS A 595 22.38 21.12 -33.68
CA CYS A 595 23.16 21.89 -32.73
C CYS A 595 23.60 21.01 -31.58
N ALA A 596 24.83 20.56 -31.57
CA ALA A 596 25.42 19.69 -30.55
C ALA A 596 25.44 20.32 -29.15
N GLU A 597 25.38 21.65 -29.06
CA GLU A 597 25.34 22.37 -27.78
C GLU A 597 23.98 22.25 -27.07
N ILE A 598 22.92 21.91 -27.80
CA ILE A 598 21.54 21.87 -27.28
C ILE A 598 21.12 20.44 -26.97
N PHE A 599 21.46 19.52 -27.85
CA PHE A 599 21.05 18.12 -27.69
C PHE A 599 22.23 17.24 -27.31
N PRO A 600 22.04 16.26 -26.40
CA PRO A 600 23.10 15.32 -26.07
C PRO A 600 23.68 14.64 -27.33
N ILE A 601 25.00 14.53 -27.38
CA ILE A 601 25.68 13.81 -28.48
C ILE A 601 25.53 12.31 -28.22
N ASN A 602 25.04 11.59 -29.22
CA ASN A 602 25.02 10.14 -29.18
C ASN A 602 26.46 9.61 -29.30
N ALA A 603 26.91 8.92 -28.27
CA ALA A 603 28.22 8.24 -28.30
C ALA A 603 28.23 7.08 -29.31
N ILE A 604 27.07 6.46 -29.53
CA ILE A 604 26.80 5.42 -30.51
C ILE A 604 25.45 5.70 -31.18
N GLU A 605 25.31 5.45 -32.48
CA GLU A 605 24.06 5.61 -33.20
C GLU A 605 23.01 4.58 -32.78
N ASP A 606 21.72 4.93 -32.94
CA ASP A 606 20.66 3.95 -32.79
C ASP A 606 20.82 2.85 -33.85
N GLY A 607 20.63 1.58 -33.45
CA GLY A 607 20.81 0.48 -34.39
C GLY A 607 20.84 -0.89 -33.71
N VAL A 608 21.16 -1.89 -34.53
CA VAL A 608 21.34 -3.27 -34.08
C VAL A 608 22.82 -3.60 -33.93
N TYR A 609 23.17 -4.21 -32.84
CA TYR A 609 24.58 -4.43 -32.49
C TYR A 609 24.83 -5.83 -31.93
N PHE A 610 26.04 -6.33 -32.08
CA PHE A 610 26.60 -7.34 -31.22
C PHE A 610 27.30 -6.67 -30.03
N ILE A 611 27.05 -7.17 -28.83
CA ILE A 611 27.80 -6.79 -27.62
C ILE A 611 28.68 -7.97 -27.26
N LYS A 612 30.00 -7.75 -27.24
CA LYS A 612 30.99 -8.83 -27.04
C LYS A 612 31.87 -8.54 -25.83
N VAL A 613 32.31 -9.60 -25.19
CA VAL A 613 33.34 -9.55 -24.17
C VAL A 613 34.28 -10.75 -24.33
N ASN A 614 35.57 -10.49 -24.47
CA ASN A 614 36.61 -11.51 -24.72
C ASN A 614 36.31 -12.41 -25.95
N GLY A 615 35.74 -11.83 -27.02
CA GLY A 615 35.41 -12.53 -28.27
C GLY A 615 34.10 -13.31 -28.25
N GLU A 616 33.41 -13.42 -27.10
CA GLU A 616 32.12 -14.08 -26.97
C GLU A 616 30.97 -13.05 -26.94
N TYR A 617 29.78 -13.47 -27.32
CA TYR A 617 28.61 -12.65 -27.59
C TYR A 617 27.62 -12.65 -26.43
N LEU A 618 27.11 -11.48 -26.10
CA LEU A 618 25.96 -11.36 -25.21
C LEU A 618 24.75 -12.05 -25.85
N THR A 619 24.15 -13.02 -25.15
CA THR A 619 23.18 -13.96 -25.70
C THR A 619 21.93 -14.03 -24.82
N ASN A 620 20.77 -13.81 -25.43
CA ASN A 620 19.47 -14.03 -24.79
C ASN A 620 19.08 -15.50 -24.92
N VAL A 621 19.06 -16.25 -23.82
CA VAL A 621 18.88 -17.71 -23.85
C VAL A 621 17.43 -18.10 -23.61
N ASN A 622 16.88 -18.93 -24.52
CA ASN A 622 15.59 -19.58 -24.37
C ASN A 622 15.64 -20.82 -23.41
N ALA A 623 16.25 -20.68 -22.27
CA ALA A 623 16.30 -21.78 -21.29
C ALA A 623 14.99 -21.92 -20.47
N GLY A 624 13.94 -21.20 -20.87
CA GLY A 624 12.72 -21.02 -20.09
C GLY A 624 12.82 -19.82 -19.12
N PRO A 625 11.72 -19.18 -18.81
CA PRO A 625 11.72 -18.10 -17.84
C PRO A 625 12.04 -18.65 -16.44
N ASP A 626 12.69 -17.83 -15.64
CA ASP A 626 12.78 -18.11 -14.21
C ASP A 626 11.40 -17.95 -13.54
N LYS A 627 11.34 -18.09 -12.20
CA LYS A 627 10.09 -17.96 -11.44
C LYS A 627 9.40 -16.60 -11.61
N ALA A 628 10.14 -15.55 -11.99
CA ALA A 628 9.61 -14.21 -12.26
C ALA A 628 9.22 -13.98 -13.73
N GLY A 629 9.37 -14.98 -14.60
CA GLY A 629 9.11 -14.85 -16.02
C GLY A 629 10.21 -14.18 -16.82
N ASP A 630 11.38 -13.96 -16.22
CA ASP A 630 12.55 -13.35 -16.84
C ASP A 630 13.47 -14.41 -17.45
N TYR A 631 14.20 -14.02 -18.50
CA TYR A 631 15.15 -14.92 -19.17
C TYR A 631 16.57 -14.54 -18.81
N PRO A 632 17.42 -15.50 -18.48
CA PRO A 632 18.82 -15.24 -18.21
C PRO A 632 19.55 -14.73 -19.48
N VAL A 633 20.47 -13.79 -19.29
CA VAL A 633 21.38 -13.28 -20.32
C VAL A 633 22.76 -13.87 -20.06
N PHE A 634 23.33 -14.53 -21.08
CA PHE A 634 24.62 -15.20 -21.03
C PHE A 634 25.64 -14.59 -21.97
N VAL A 635 26.89 -14.94 -21.78
CA VAL A 635 27.98 -14.71 -22.72
C VAL A 635 28.35 -16.07 -23.33
N ALA A 636 28.25 -16.20 -24.66
CA ALA A 636 28.45 -17.45 -25.37
C ALA A 636 29.18 -17.24 -26.71
N GLU A 637 29.66 -18.30 -27.31
CA GLU A 637 30.19 -18.29 -28.66
C GLU A 637 29.12 -17.83 -29.67
N ARG A 638 29.53 -17.51 -30.87
CA ARG A 638 28.64 -17.10 -31.98
C ARG A 638 27.58 -18.16 -32.27
N ASP A 639 26.32 -17.82 -32.09
CA ASP A 639 25.19 -18.67 -32.48
C ASP A 639 24.83 -18.45 -33.94
N ASN A 640 25.28 -19.37 -34.80
CA ASN A 640 25.00 -19.34 -36.24
C ASN A 640 23.63 -19.93 -36.58
N ILE A 641 22.96 -20.62 -35.64
CA ILE A 641 21.64 -21.23 -35.84
C ILE A 641 20.54 -20.20 -35.53
N ASN A 642 20.69 -19.49 -34.39
CA ASN A 642 19.76 -18.48 -33.97
C ASN A 642 20.46 -17.13 -33.69
N PRO A 643 21.00 -16.47 -34.72
CA PRO A 643 21.82 -15.26 -34.55
C PRO A 643 21.07 -14.12 -33.87
N GLN A 644 19.73 -14.04 -34.02
CA GLN A 644 18.90 -12.99 -33.44
C GLN A 644 18.93 -12.95 -31.92
N ARG A 645 19.28 -14.05 -31.24
CA ARG A 645 19.48 -14.06 -29.79
C ARG A 645 20.67 -13.21 -29.33
N GLN A 646 21.59 -12.93 -30.22
CA GLN A 646 22.81 -12.15 -29.99
C GLN A 646 22.73 -10.74 -30.57
N GLU A 647 21.61 -10.42 -31.23
CA GLU A 647 21.35 -9.11 -31.84
C GLU A 647 20.62 -8.22 -30.83
N TRP A 648 21.26 -7.14 -30.44
CA TRP A 648 20.76 -6.19 -29.47
C TRP A 648 20.49 -4.86 -30.12
N VAL A 649 19.28 -4.34 -29.94
CA VAL A 649 18.93 -2.97 -30.32
C VAL A 649 19.45 -2.05 -29.24
N ILE A 650 20.22 -1.04 -29.65
CA ILE A 650 20.71 0.04 -28.78
C ILE A 650 20.05 1.32 -29.28
N GLU A 651 19.27 1.97 -28.40
CA GLU A 651 18.57 3.22 -28.67
C GLU A 651 18.96 4.27 -27.65
N HIS A 652 19.35 5.44 -28.13
CA HIS A 652 19.67 6.59 -27.29
C HIS A 652 18.42 7.41 -26.99
N ASN A 653 18.24 7.76 -25.73
CA ASN A 653 17.21 8.72 -25.30
C ASN A 653 17.82 10.11 -25.15
N ASN A 654 17.43 11.05 -26.03
CA ASN A 654 17.98 12.38 -26.06
C ASN A 654 17.64 13.29 -24.88
N ILE A 655 16.70 12.87 -24.00
CA ILE A 655 16.33 13.62 -22.80
C ILE A 655 17.22 13.20 -21.63
N THR A 656 17.40 11.90 -21.47
CA THR A 656 18.17 11.33 -20.36
C THR A 656 19.65 11.24 -20.67
N GLY A 657 20.04 11.25 -21.95
CA GLY A 657 21.39 10.99 -22.43
C GLY A 657 21.81 9.53 -22.29
N ARG A 658 20.88 8.63 -21.96
CA ARG A 658 21.11 7.22 -21.69
C ARG A 658 20.63 6.33 -22.82
N TYR A 659 21.06 5.09 -22.82
CA TYR A 659 20.72 4.10 -23.82
C TYR A 659 19.80 3.02 -23.22
N LYS A 660 18.80 2.61 -24.00
CA LYS A 660 18.06 1.36 -23.80
C LYS A 660 18.73 0.26 -24.61
N ILE A 661 18.85 -0.92 -24.03
CA ILE A 661 19.41 -2.11 -24.70
C ILE A 661 18.38 -3.23 -24.59
N TYR A 662 17.88 -3.70 -25.72
CA TYR A 662 16.90 -4.79 -25.75
C TYR A 662 17.18 -5.79 -26.87
N ASN A 663 16.76 -7.04 -26.67
CA ASN A 663 16.98 -8.07 -27.67
C ASN A 663 16.06 -7.87 -28.88
N LYS A 664 16.61 -7.95 -30.08
CA LYS A 664 15.87 -7.75 -31.34
C LYS A 664 14.80 -8.80 -31.58
N GLN A 665 15.00 -10.04 -31.15
CA GLN A 665 14.10 -11.16 -31.41
C GLN A 665 12.77 -11.05 -30.66
N ASP A 666 12.81 -10.64 -29.39
CA ASP A 666 11.65 -10.69 -28.50
C ASP A 666 11.32 -9.35 -27.82
N GLY A 667 12.11 -8.31 -28.07
CA GLY A 667 11.92 -6.96 -27.54
C GLY A 667 12.17 -6.82 -26.04
N ARG A 668 12.82 -7.80 -25.39
CA ARG A 668 13.07 -7.78 -23.95
C ARG A 668 14.26 -6.92 -23.61
N TYR A 669 14.07 -6.00 -22.68
CA TYR A 669 15.11 -5.14 -22.17
C TYR A 669 16.07 -5.90 -21.25
N ILE A 670 17.36 -5.58 -21.31
CA ILE A 670 18.29 -5.98 -20.27
C ILE A 670 17.93 -5.19 -18.99
N ASN A 671 17.86 -5.86 -17.88
CA ASN A 671 17.49 -5.26 -16.61
C ASN A 671 18.38 -5.76 -15.49
N GLU A 672 18.65 -4.88 -14.51
CA GLU A 672 19.32 -5.24 -13.28
C GLU A 672 18.37 -6.05 -12.40
N ALA A 673 18.63 -7.35 -12.26
CA ALA A 673 17.82 -8.24 -11.43
C ALA A 673 18.71 -9.12 -10.55
N GLY A 674 18.84 -8.76 -9.28
CA GLY A 674 19.65 -9.49 -8.31
C GLY A 674 21.14 -9.50 -8.67
N ALA A 675 21.79 -10.67 -8.53
CA ALA A 675 23.22 -10.81 -8.76
C ALA A 675 23.64 -10.82 -10.25
N PHE A 676 22.70 -11.14 -11.16
CA PHE A 676 22.98 -11.29 -12.60
C PHE A 676 21.93 -10.59 -13.45
N TRP A 677 22.34 -10.08 -14.60
CA TRP A 677 21.47 -9.45 -15.59
C TRP A 677 20.51 -10.45 -16.25
N ARG A 678 19.30 -10.00 -16.50
CA ARG A 678 18.22 -10.77 -17.13
C ARG A 678 17.56 -9.95 -18.22
N SER A 679 17.01 -10.59 -19.24
CA SER A 679 16.13 -9.94 -20.18
C SER A 679 14.69 -10.03 -19.72
N THR A 680 14.01 -8.89 -19.64
CA THR A 680 12.65 -8.77 -19.13
C THR A 680 11.77 -7.94 -20.06
N ARG A 681 10.46 -8.20 -20.05
CA ARG A 681 9.46 -7.32 -20.68
C ARG A 681 9.04 -6.19 -19.75
N TYR A 682 9.32 -6.32 -18.49
CA TYR A 682 8.88 -5.38 -17.46
C TYR A 682 9.99 -4.42 -17.06
N VAL A 683 9.61 -3.15 -16.96
CA VAL A 683 10.50 -2.05 -16.57
C VAL A 683 10.05 -1.60 -15.17
N PHE A 684 10.70 -2.09 -14.12
CA PHE A 684 10.37 -1.73 -12.74
C PHE A 684 10.65 -0.27 -12.40
N HIS A 685 11.75 0.24 -12.96
CA HIS A 685 12.13 1.65 -12.89
C HIS A 685 12.73 2.06 -14.23
N HIS A 686 12.45 3.27 -14.69
CA HIS A 686 13.02 3.80 -15.94
C HIS A 686 14.53 3.71 -16.00
N ASP A 687 15.19 3.81 -14.85
CA ASP A 687 16.63 3.82 -14.76
C ASP A 687 17.26 2.43 -14.75
N TRP A 688 16.51 1.36 -14.42
CA TRP A 688 17.07 0.00 -14.28
C TRP A 688 17.36 -0.70 -15.61
N ASN A 689 16.75 -0.24 -16.68
CA ASN A 689 16.97 -0.74 -18.05
C ASN A 689 17.61 0.30 -18.95
N THR A 690 18.21 1.36 -18.39
CA THR A 690 18.96 2.37 -19.12
C THR A 690 20.41 2.39 -18.69
N TYR A 691 21.31 2.72 -19.61
CA TYR A 691 22.75 2.61 -19.43
C TYR A 691 23.47 3.83 -20.00
N ASN A 692 24.60 4.20 -19.40
CA ASN A 692 25.54 5.09 -20.01
C ASN A 692 26.58 4.27 -20.77
N LEU A 693 26.82 4.59 -22.04
CA LEU A 693 27.88 4.00 -22.82
C LEU A 693 29.07 4.96 -22.82
N VAL A 694 30.13 4.59 -22.14
CA VAL A 694 31.37 5.37 -22.03
C VAL A 694 32.43 4.79 -22.96
N LYS A 695 32.91 5.58 -23.90
CA LYS A 695 33.92 5.13 -24.84
C LYS A 695 35.30 5.09 -24.18
N VAL A 696 36.00 3.96 -24.27
CA VAL A 696 37.34 3.73 -23.73
C VAL A 696 38.22 3.18 -24.85
N GLY A 697 38.95 4.06 -25.54
CA GLY A 697 39.64 3.72 -26.76
C GLY A 697 38.66 3.33 -27.90
N ASP A 698 38.80 2.13 -28.44
CA ASP A 698 37.91 1.56 -29.45
C ASP A 698 36.81 0.67 -28.87
N ARG A 699 36.71 0.60 -27.54
CA ARG A 699 35.79 -0.23 -26.81
C ARG A 699 34.86 0.61 -25.91
N TRP A 700 33.99 -0.05 -25.18
CA TRP A 700 32.95 0.58 -24.36
C TRP A 700 32.90 0.05 -22.93
N SER A 701 32.79 0.94 -21.99
CA SER A 701 32.34 0.64 -20.64
C SER A 701 30.85 0.90 -20.55
N ILE A 702 30.09 0.00 -19.92
CA ILE A 702 28.63 0.10 -19.81
C ILE A 702 28.28 0.34 -18.35
N GLN A 703 27.89 1.56 -18.02
CA GLN A 703 27.49 1.97 -16.68
C GLN A 703 25.99 1.76 -16.47
N ASN A 704 25.63 1.25 -15.30
CA ASN A 704 24.23 1.08 -14.89
C ASN A 704 23.52 2.42 -14.73
N GLY A 705 22.25 2.48 -15.04
CA GLY A 705 21.44 3.68 -14.84
C GLY A 705 20.62 3.70 -13.57
N GLY A 706 20.38 2.53 -12.97
CA GLY A 706 19.48 2.34 -11.86
C GLY A 706 20.13 2.34 -10.47
N ARG A 707 19.71 1.40 -9.64
CA ARG A 707 20.10 1.29 -8.21
C ARG A 707 21.61 1.18 -7.99
N ALA A 708 22.33 0.60 -8.94
CA ALA A 708 23.77 0.51 -8.96
C ALA A 708 24.40 1.47 -9.97
N GLY A 709 23.88 2.72 -10.06
CA GLY A 709 24.28 3.71 -11.07
C GLY A 709 25.74 4.18 -11.00
N ASP A 710 26.46 3.86 -9.93
CA ASP A 710 27.91 4.05 -9.77
C ASP A 710 28.73 2.84 -10.24
N LYS A 711 28.08 1.75 -10.65
CA LYS A 711 28.69 0.49 -11.06
C LYS A 711 28.57 0.28 -12.56
N TYR A 712 29.38 -0.65 -13.06
CA TYR A 712 29.49 -0.99 -14.46
C TYR A 712 29.21 -2.48 -14.71
N TRP A 713 28.90 -2.80 -15.96
CA TRP A 713 28.78 -4.19 -16.36
C TRP A 713 30.10 -4.92 -16.24
N LYS A 714 30.03 -6.17 -15.79
CA LYS A 714 31.17 -7.06 -15.68
C LYS A 714 30.75 -8.49 -15.99
N ARG A 715 31.57 -9.21 -16.71
CA ARG A 715 31.40 -10.67 -16.87
C ARG A 715 31.76 -11.41 -15.57
N SER A 716 30.94 -12.36 -15.21
CA SER A 716 31.17 -13.28 -14.09
C SER A 716 30.81 -14.70 -14.54
N GLY A 717 31.81 -15.51 -14.86
CA GLY A 717 31.62 -16.80 -15.53
C GLY A 717 31.04 -16.62 -16.94
N ASP A 718 29.90 -17.24 -17.20
CA ASP A 718 29.11 -17.13 -18.44
C ASP A 718 27.99 -16.06 -18.38
N ARG A 719 27.95 -15.24 -17.32
CA ARG A 719 26.90 -14.25 -17.06
C ARG A 719 27.45 -12.83 -16.98
N ILE A 720 26.54 -11.86 -17.04
CA ILE A 720 26.84 -10.44 -16.78
C ILE A 720 26.28 -10.05 -15.41
N THR A 721 27.02 -9.26 -14.67
CA THR A 721 26.65 -8.63 -13.40
C THR A 721 26.88 -7.12 -13.49
N GLY A 722 26.21 -6.36 -12.64
CA GLY A 722 26.27 -4.89 -12.56
C GLY A 722 27.25 -4.36 -11.51
N ASN A 723 28.24 -5.14 -11.05
CA ASN A 723 29.16 -4.74 -9.97
C ASN A 723 30.61 -4.50 -10.44
N GLY A 724 30.80 -4.25 -11.73
CA GLY A 724 32.11 -3.94 -12.33
C GLY A 724 32.57 -2.50 -12.07
N THR A 725 33.75 -2.21 -12.62
CA THR A 725 34.44 -0.92 -12.59
C THR A 725 34.53 -0.35 -14.02
N GLU A 726 34.84 0.94 -14.17
CA GLU A 726 34.88 1.63 -15.46
C GLU A 726 35.88 1.03 -16.47
N ASP A 727 36.93 0.36 -15.99
CA ASP A 727 37.94 -0.29 -16.81
C ASP A 727 37.50 -1.64 -17.38
N TYR A 728 36.32 -2.13 -17.04
CA TYR A 728 35.75 -3.34 -17.63
C TYR A 728 35.05 -3.03 -18.94
N ILE A 729 35.60 -3.51 -20.05
CA ILE A 729 35.26 -3.06 -21.42
C ILE A 729 34.61 -4.16 -22.27
N PHE A 730 33.70 -3.70 -23.14
CA PHE A 730 32.96 -4.49 -24.12
C PHE A 730 33.27 -3.99 -25.54
N GLU A 731 33.18 -4.88 -26.50
CA GLU A 731 33.14 -4.53 -27.91
C GLU A 731 31.70 -4.39 -28.36
N ILE A 732 31.33 -3.27 -28.99
CA ILE A 732 29.99 -3.04 -29.53
C ILE A 732 30.12 -2.84 -31.01
N GLU A 733 29.65 -3.83 -31.79
CA GLU A 733 29.82 -3.90 -33.26
C GLU A 733 28.47 -3.76 -33.93
N LYS A 734 28.34 -2.75 -34.79
CA LYS A 734 27.11 -2.48 -35.57
C LYS A 734 26.87 -3.61 -36.57
N ILE A 735 25.62 -4.07 -36.65
CA ILE A 735 25.17 -5.03 -37.64
C ILE A 735 24.57 -4.22 -38.80
N ASN A 736 25.18 -4.37 -40.02
CA ASN A 736 24.74 -3.67 -41.22
C ASN A 736 23.46 -4.25 -41.82
#